data_d966f9b2f13e9afe563195e41eba4a74
#
_entry.id   d966f9b2f13e9afe563195e41eba4a74
#
_cell.length_a   1.000
_cell.length_b   1.000
_cell.length_c   1.000
_cell.angle_alpha   90.00
_cell.angle_beta   90.00
_cell.angle_gamma   90.00
#
_symmetry.space_group_name_H-M   'P 1'
#
loop_
_entity.id
_entity.type
_entity.pdbx_description
1 polymer ?
#
loop_
_entity_poly.entity_id
_entity_poly.type
_entity_poly.pdbx_seq_one_letter_code
_entity_poly.pdbx_strand_id
1 'polypeptide(L)'
;MALPLSTVKGVGPALEKRLHQRDIRTLGDLLLHLPKDYIDDRQLSPIAQLCDGVSARIQGRILTKEARGYGKKRQVIILLADDSGRIRLNFFHSGYMMSDARLSEGREIAVRGVAERWQGQWQMTHPEWCVSEAFQPGYQPVYRALAGLSGKRVATLIRQALTLLPVAASSPLDAVLAATASPLRQALRELHQPHDLDSEALNRAAVRLKCEELILYLQLMREKKRQADCPAVSLQAETSSRLMHQSLPFELTDAQASAWSDISTDLNSGKRMHRLLQGDVGAGKTWVAALAMIKAAGCGYQAALLAPTEVLAKQHAETLQALFAPLGFTIKLLTGSTRAKERRELLAELGSGELKLIVGTHALLSEDVVFNHLALALVDEQHRFGVRQRWGLADKKRDGHQAVHLLGMTATPIPRTLALALYGDMDLSIMRGMPPGRKPVETRVIASDKMKSLIAGIQRILDAEGRIYWIVPRIDEDEDGLSVDQRVELLKRYFPDANVLGLHGRMKSGDKNGALEAFTTGVCKMLVSTTVVEVGVNVPEARLIVIEEAESYGLAQLHQLRGRVGRSSEQGYCMLIAGDAASEGSRTRLNQMVNTHDGLELAEADLALRGSGDAVGTRQHGDAGFRLLNMAEDATLIRYWFENLPDFDPGEEMQRFWRPFAESTD
;
A
#
# COMPACT_ATOMS: atom_id res chain seq x y z
N MET A 1 -8.49 26.77 9.30
CA MET A 1 -8.02 25.78 8.30
C MET A 1 -9.15 25.24 7.44
N ALA A 2 -10.36 25.11 7.96
CA ALA A 2 -11.54 24.62 7.24
C ALA A 2 -12.23 25.67 6.32
N LEU A 3 -11.59 26.80 6.01
CA LEU A 3 -12.14 27.82 5.11
C LEU A 3 -12.29 27.24 3.69
N PRO A 4 -13.38 27.54 2.98
CA PRO A 4 -13.61 27.05 1.62
C PRO A 4 -12.61 27.70 0.65
N LEU A 5 -12.28 26.99 -0.42
CA LEU A 5 -11.32 27.44 -1.44
C LEU A 5 -11.77 28.71 -2.17
N SER A 6 -13.07 28.95 -2.23
CA SER A 6 -13.64 30.18 -2.81
C SER A 6 -13.18 31.47 -2.14
N THR A 7 -12.64 31.39 -0.89
CA THR A 7 -12.04 32.53 -0.20
C THR A 7 -10.70 32.96 -0.80
N VAL A 8 -10.03 32.09 -1.53
CA VAL A 8 -8.74 32.36 -2.16
C VAL A 8 -8.98 33.09 -3.50
N LYS A 9 -8.44 34.32 -3.61
CA LYS A 9 -8.58 35.12 -4.84
C LYS A 9 -8.00 34.39 -6.04
N GLY A 10 -8.84 34.20 -7.07
CA GLY A 10 -8.48 33.47 -8.30
C GLY A 10 -8.91 32.01 -8.34
N VAL A 11 -9.62 31.53 -7.31
CA VAL A 11 -10.33 30.27 -7.31
C VAL A 11 -11.81 30.57 -7.64
N GLY A 12 -12.17 30.40 -8.92
CA GLY A 12 -13.57 30.48 -9.37
C GLY A 12 -14.22 29.07 -9.38
N PRO A 13 -15.55 28.98 -9.62
CA PRO A 13 -16.31 27.72 -9.50
C PRO A 13 -15.74 26.57 -10.38
N ALA A 14 -15.24 26.88 -11.57
CA ALA A 14 -14.68 25.88 -12.47
C ALA A 14 -13.35 25.30 -11.95
N LEU A 15 -12.53 26.12 -11.31
CA LEU A 15 -11.27 25.67 -10.69
C LEU A 15 -11.54 24.92 -9.38
N GLU A 16 -12.47 25.42 -8.57
CA GLU A 16 -12.90 24.78 -7.32
C GLU A 16 -13.39 23.35 -7.61
N LYS A 17 -14.25 23.16 -8.61
CA LYS A 17 -14.69 21.82 -9.04
C LYS A 17 -13.52 20.88 -9.40
N ARG A 18 -12.51 21.39 -10.12
CA ARG A 18 -11.31 20.59 -10.48
C ARG A 18 -10.43 20.28 -9.28
N LEU A 19 -10.31 21.19 -8.31
CA LEU A 19 -9.60 20.95 -7.05
C LEU A 19 -10.34 19.91 -6.21
N HIS A 20 -11.67 19.98 -6.11
CA HIS A 20 -12.51 18.98 -5.42
C HIS A 20 -12.35 17.58 -6.01
N GLN A 21 -12.19 17.44 -7.35
CA GLN A 21 -11.89 16.14 -7.98
C GLN A 21 -10.52 15.55 -7.59
N ARG A 22 -9.67 16.33 -6.93
CA ARG A 22 -8.36 15.94 -6.40
C ARG A 22 -8.33 15.96 -4.88
N ASP A 23 -9.51 15.89 -4.24
CA ASP A 23 -9.72 15.92 -2.80
C ASP A 23 -9.14 17.16 -2.10
N ILE A 24 -9.00 18.28 -2.83
CA ILE A 24 -8.61 19.58 -2.27
C ILE A 24 -9.88 20.40 -2.13
N ARG A 25 -10.43 20.50 -0.92
CA ARG A 25 -11.74 21.12 -0.63
C ARG A 25 -11.63 22.37 0.23
N THR A 26 -10.56 22.50 1.00
CA THR A 26 -10.36 23.57 1.97
C THR A 26 -9.04 24.30 1.74
N LEU A 27 -8.91 25.45 2.41
CA LEU A 27 -7.65 26.20 2.48
C LEU A 27 -6.51 25.32 3.02
N GLY A 28 -6.79 24.52 4.04
CA GLY A 28 -5.83 23.61 4.62
C GLY A 28 -5.36 22.54 3.63
N ASP A 29 -6.28 21.95 2.87
CA ASP A 29 -5.92 20.98 1.85
C ASP A 29 -4.96 21.56 0.80
N LEU A 30 -5.19 22.82 0.42
CA LEU A 30 -4.30 23.52 -0.51
C LEU A 30 -2.91 23.76 0.09
N LEU A 31 -2.83 24.07 1.38
CA LEU A 31 -1.56 24.27 2.10
C LEU A 31 -0.79 22.98 2.37
N LEU A 32 -1.44 21.82 2.32
CA LEU A 32 -0.76 20.52 2.37
C LEU A 32 -0.14 20.11 1.03
N HIS A 33 -0.37 20.88 -0.05
CA HIS A 33 0.36 20.69 -1.30
C HIS A 33 1.76 21.32 -1.17
N LEU A 34 2.69 20.56 -0.57
CA LEU A 34 4.03 21.04 -0.23
C LEU A 34 4.91 21.30 -1.46
N PRO A 35 5.90 22.19 -1.38
CA PRO A 35 6.89 22.38 -2.43
C PRO A 35 7.66 21.09 -2.68
N LYS A 36 8.00 20.84 -3.94
CA LYS A 36 8.89 19.73 -4.32
C LYS A 36 10.36 20.12 -4.26
N ASP A 37 10.64 21.41 -4.29
CA ASP A 37 12.00 21.98 -4.37
C ASP A 37 11.98 23.48 -4.06
N TYR A 38 13.14 24.07 -3.86
CA TYR A 38 13.32 25.50 -3.63
C TYR A 38 14.40 26.06 -4.53
N ILE A 39 14.20 27.29 -5.01
CA ILE A 39 15.16 28.01 -5.82
C ILE A 39 15.66 29.20 -5.01
N ASP A 40 16.97 29.35 -4.93
CA ASP A 40 17.60 30.52 -4.29
C ASP A 40 17.60 31.71 -5.26
N ASP A 41 16.71 32.66 -5.00
CA ASP A 41 16.58 33.91 -5.76
C ASP A 41 17.07 35.13 -4.94
N ARG A 42 17.92 34.92 -3.92
CA ARG A 42 18.42 36.03 -3.07
C ARG A 42 19.45 36.88 -3.76
N GLN A 43 20.23 36.29 -4.64
CA GLN A 43 21.34 36.98 -5.30
C GLN A 43 21.00 37.27 -6.75
N LEU A 44 21.25 38.52 -7.15
CA LEU A 44 21.24 38.93 -8.54
C LEU A 44 22.66 38.70 -9.13
N SER A 45 22.74 38.00 -10.22
CA SER A 45 24.00 37.75 -10.91
C SER A 45 24.28 38.89 -11.92
N PRO A 46 25.43 39.55 -11.86
CA PRO A 46 25.84 40.45 -12.96
C PRO A 46 25.93 39.69 -14.28
N ILE A 47 25.55 40.33 -15.36
CA ILE A 47 25.56 39.70 -16.71
C ILE A 47 26.96 39.19 -17.09
N ALA A 48 28.01 39.91 -16.66
CA ALA A 48 29.39 39.49 -16.91
C ALA A 48 29.81 38.20 -16.20
N GLN A 49 29.12 37.81 -15.12
CA GLN A 49 29.42 36.63 -14.30
C GLN A 49 28.52 35.43 -14.63
N LEU A 50 27.71 35.52 -15.67
CA LEU A 50 26.86 34.41 -16.10
C LEU A 50 27.70 33.22 -16.56
N CYS A 51 27.22 32.02 -16.23
CA CYS A 51 27.79 30.75 -16.68
C CYS A 51 26.85 30.09 -17.71
N ASP A 52 27.42 29.51 -18.75
CA ASP A 52 26.67 28.85 -19.82
C ASP A 52 25.93 27.62 -19.31
N GLY A 53 24.64 27.50 -19.64
CA GLY A 53 23.76 26.40 -19.21
C GLY A 53 23.26 26.52 -17.75
N VAL A 54 23.62 27.57 -17.02
CA VAL A 54 23.23 27.74 -15.60
C VAL A 54 22.06 28.71 -15.49
N SER A 55 21.10 28.37 -14.63
CA SER A 55 19.98 29.27 -14.31
C SER A 55 20.48 30.43 -13.47
N ALA A 56 20.19 31.65 -13.88
CA ALA A 56 20.58 32.85 -13.18
C ALA A 56 19.42 33.85 -13.09
N ARG A 57 19.46 34.69 -12.04
CA ARG A 57 18.57 35.84 -11.90
C ARG A 57 19.39 37.11 -12.16
N ILE A 58 18.93 37.91 -13.07
CA ILE A 58 19.56 39.19 -13.43
C ILE A 58 18.54 40.31 -13.35
N GLN A 59 19.00 41.50 -13.03
CA GLN A 59 18.21 42.72 -13.09
C GLN A 59 18.91 43.69 -14.07
N GLY A 60 18.13 44.38 -14.88
CA GLY A 60 18.70 45.32 -15.82
C GLY A 60 17.65 46.21 -16.47
N ARG A 61 18.13 47.17 -17.26
CA ARG A 61 17.30 48.11 -17.99
C ARG A 61 17.07 47.60 -19.41
N ILE A 62 15.85 47.69 -19.90
CA ILE A 62 15.48 47.37 -21.27
C ILE A 62 16.08 48.44 -22.18
N LEU A 63 16.97 48.02 -23.08
CA LEU A 63 17.56 48.92 -24.12
C LEU A 63 16.70 48.97 -25.37
N THR A 64 16.28 47.82 -25.87
CA THR A 64 15.43 47.70 -27.05
C THR A 64 14.41 46.59 -26.91
N LYS A 65 13.28 46.75 -27.58
CA LYS A 65 12.20 45.76 -27.66
C LYS A 65 11.73 45.63 -29.10
N GLU A 66 12.04 44.53 -29.73
CA GLU A 66 11.76 44.28 -31.14
C GLU A 66 10.88 43.07 -31.34
N ALA A 67 10.09 43.06 -32.42
CA ALA A 67 9.33 41.88 -32.83
C ALA A 67 9.82 41.41 -34.20
N ARG A 68 10.07 40.09 -34.33
CA ARG A 68 10.45 39.47 -35.62
C ARG A 68 9.42 38.41 -36.01
N GLY A 69 9.15 38.25 -37.28
CA GLY A 69 8.18 37.29 -37.81
C GLY A 69 6.74 37.81 -37.83
N TYR A 70 5.82 37.03 -38.42
CA TYR A 70 4.41 37.38 -38.63
C TYR A 70 3.47 36.33 -38.01
N GLY A 71 2.27 36.77 -37.61
CA GLY A 71 1.21 35.92 -37.13
C GLY A 71 1.59 35.14 -35.85
N LYS A 72 1.22 33.87 -35.80
CA LYS A 72 1.48 32.98 -34.62
C LYS A 72 2.95 32.65 -34.38
N LYS A 73 3.83 32.89 -35.38
CA LYS A 73 5.30 32.68 -35.26
C LYS A 73 6.05 33.94 -34.83
N ARG A 74 5.36 34.98 -34.38
CA ARG A 74 5.98 36.24 -33.96
C ARG A 74 6.83 36.03 -32.71
N GLN A 75 8.12 36.37 -32.81
CA GLN A 75 9.09 36.36 -31.73
C GLN A 75 9.27 37.78 -31.19
N VAL A 76 9.27 37.96 -29.88
CA VAL A 76 9.66 39.20 -29.23
C VAL A 76 11.05 39.02 -28.64
N ILE A 77 11.92 39.99 -28.97
CA ILE A 77 13.30 40.02 -28.51
C ILE A 77 13.46 41.31 -27.69
N ILE A 78 13.97 41.14 -26.47
CA ILE A 78 14.29 42.26 -25.58
C ILE A 78 15.79 42.24 -25.32
N LEU A 79 16.46 43.32 -25.51
CA LEU A 79 17.84 43.51 -25.10
C LEU A 79 17.85 44.16 -23.73
N LEU A 80 18.38 43.44 -22.75
CA LEU A 80 18.51 43.88 -21.37
C LEU A 80 19.99 44.20 -21.07
N ALA A 81 20.27 45.22 -20.33
CA ALA A 81 21.61 45.58 -19.86
C ALA A 81 21.64 45.90 -18.36
N ASP A 82 22.73 45.53 -17.73
CA ASP A 82 23.17 46.03 -16.43
C ASP A 82 24.49 46.79 -16.60
N ASP A 83 25.11 47.18 -15.47
CA ASP A 83 26.40 47.88 -15.49
C ASP A 83 27.57 46.98 -15.95
N SER A 84 27.36 45.66 -16.04
CA SER A 84 28.41 44.69 -16.36
C SER A 84 28.34 44.12 -17.77
N GLY A 85 27.18 44.21 -18.42
CA GLY A 85 27.02 43.60 -19.77
C GLY A 85 25.62 43.72 -20.37
N ARG A 86 25.41 42.94 -21.42
CA ARG A 86 24.12 42.88 -22.14
C ARG A 86 23.71 41.45 -22.38
N ILE A 87 22.38 41.19 -22.30
CA ILE A 87 21.80 39.91 -22.58
C ILE A 87 20.53 40.00 -23.41
N ARG A 88 20.35 39.04 -24.31
CA ARG A 88 19.19 38.97 -25.20
C ARG A 88 18.15 38.02 -24.60
N LEU A 89 16.90 38.48 -24.43
CA LEU A 89 15.76 37.71 -23.96
C LEU A 89 14.88 37.34 -25.16
N ASN A 90 14.68 36.06 -25.42
CA ASN A 90 13.92 35.55 -26.55
C ASN A 90 12.57 34.99 -26.10
N PHE A 91 11.47 35.52 -26.62
CA PHE A 91 10.11 35.08 -26.34
C PHE A 91 9.41 34.64 -27.63
N PHE A 92 9.30 33.35 -27.86
CA PHE A 92 8.60 32.82 -29.03
C PHE A 92 7.08 32.80 -28.77
N HIS A 93 6.27 32.98 -29.80
CA HIS A 93 4.80 32.97 -29.71
C HIS A 93 4.20 34.00 -28.74
N SER A 94 4.90 35.05 -28.39
CA SER A 94 4.56 36.00 -27.32
C SER A 94 4.27 37.40 -27.84
N GLY A 95 3.64 37.51 -29.01
CA GLY A 95 3.37 38.79 -29.67
C GLY A 95 2.62 39.83 -28.81
N TYR A 96 1.83 39.38 -27.84
CA TYR A 96 1.12 40.23 -26.86
C TYR A 96 2.09 41.05 -25.99
N MET A 97 3.31 40.58 -25.78
CA MET A 97 4.30 41.30 -24.98
C MET A 97 4.70 42.63 -25.57
N MET A 98 4.50 42.82 -26.90
CA MET A 98 4.81 44.10 -27.56
C MET A 98 3.96 45.25 -27.05
N SER A 99 2.71 45.01 -26.70
CA SER A 99 1.77 46.01 -26.12
C SER A 99 1.87 46.15 -24.61
N ASP A 100 2.67 45.32 -23.92
CA ASP A 100 2.81 45.40 -22.47
C ASP A 100 3.69 46.63 -22.10
N ALA A 101 3.07 47.62 -21.47
CA ALA A 101 3.73 48.86 -21.05
C ALA A 101 4.78 48.61 -19.94
N ARG A 102 4.72 47.51 -19.22
CA ARG A 102 5.72 47.15 -18.22
C ARG A 102 7.07 46.74 -18.84
N LEU A 103 7.06 46.40 -20.11
CA LEU A 103 8.24 46.02 -20.92
C LEU A 103 8.66 47.14 -21.89
N SER A 104 8.47 48.39 -21.51
CA SER A 104 8.90 49.55 -22.34
C SER A 104 10.41 49.78 -22.22
N GLU A 105 11.01 50.33 -23.25
CA GLU A 105 12.41 50.77 -23.24
C GLU A 105 12.68 51.74 -22.08
N GLY A 106 13.82 51.61 -21.46
CA GLY A 106 14.22 52.37 -20.28
C GLY A 106 13.70 51.83 -18.94
N ARG A 107 12.73 50.88 -18.93
CA ARG A 107 12.23 50.26 -17.73
C ARG A 107 13.23 49.22 -17.20
N GLU A 108 13.26 49.09 -15.85
CA GLU A 108 14.04 48.06 -15.20
C GLU A 108 13.17 46.83 -14.88
N ILE A 109 13.68 45.69 -15.26
CA ILE A 109 13.05 44.39 -15.01
C ILE A 109 14.07 43.42 -14.38
N ALA A 110 13.55 42.51 -13.57
CA ALA A 110 14.30 41.36 -13.13
C ALA A 110 13.82 40.13 -13.95
N VAL A 111 14.79 39.36 -14.44
CA VAL A 111 14.52 38.16 -15.25
C VAL A 111 15.26 36.96 -14.68
N ARG A 112 14.65 35.77 -14.81
CA ARG A 112 15.25 34.50 -14.43
C ARG A 112 15.13 33.50 -15.56
N GLY A 113 16.20 32.83 -15.87
CA GLY A 113 16.23 31.78 -16.90
C GLY A 113 17.59 31.12 -16.97
N VAL A 114 17.69 30.12 -17.83
CA VAL A 114 18.98 29.53 -18.16
C VAL A 114 19.72 30.46 -19.07
N ALA A 115 20.92 30.89 -18.67
CA ALA A 115 21.79 31.72 -19.51
C ALA A 115 22.55 30.80 -20.48
N GLU A 116 22.45 31.11 -21.76
CA GLU A 116 23.12 30.38 -22.83
C GLU A 116 23.99 31.33 -23.64
N ARG A 117 25.11 30.84 -24.16
CA ARG A 117 25.99 31.62 -25.02
C ARG A 117 25.74 31.24 -26.47
N TRP A 118 25.18 32.19 -27.27
CA TRP A 118 24.92 32.01 -28.68
C TRP A 118 25.67 33.06 -29.50
N GLN A 119 26.49 32.63 -30.43
CA GLN A 119 27.34 33.52 -31.27
C GLN A 119 28.12 34.57 -30.46
N GLY A 120 28.62 34.17 -29.30
CA GLY A 120 29.41 35.07 -28.44
C GLY A 120 28.58 36.01 -27.55
N GLN A 121 27.26 36.03 -27.68
CA GLN A 121 26.36 36.86 -26.88
C GLN A 121 25.57 36.05 -25.88
N TRP A 122 25.30 36.61 -24.70
CA TRP A 122 24.41 36.00 -23.72
C TRP A 122 22.96 36.08 -24.17
N GLN A 123 22.23 34.99 -24.00
CA GLN A 123 20.79 34.94 -24.25
C GLN A 123 20.07 34.11 -23.18
N MET A 124 18.78 34.39 -22.98
CA MET A 124 17.83 33.55 -22.27
C MET A 124 16.60 33.30 -23.12
N THR A 125 16.11 32.07 -23.16
CA THR A 125 14.89 31.68 -23.89
C THR A 125 13.73 31.53 -22.93
N HIS A 126 12.64 32.27 -23.19
CA HIS A 126 11.45 32.29 -22.32
C HIS A 126 11.75 32.50 -20.83
N PRO A 127 12.61 33.49 -20.45
CA PRO A 127 12.87 33.74 -19.06
C PRO A 127 11.59 34.19 -18.32
N GLU A 128 11.54 33.90 -17.04
CA GLU A 128 10.58 34.52 -16.14
C GLU A 128 10.98 35.98 -15.93
N TRP A 129 10.00 36.86 -15.86
CA TRP A 129 10.28 38.29 -15.67
C TRP A 129 9.28 38.93 -14.70
N CYS A 130 9.72 39.97 -14.02
CA CYS A 130 8.89 40.90 -13.25
C CYS A 130 9.48 42.31 -13.33
N VAL A 131 8.68 43.33 -13.06
CA VAL A 131 9.22 44.69 -12.84
C VAL A 131 10.12 44.68 -11.62
N SER A 132 11.20 45.47 -11.64
CA SER A 132 12.19 45.47 -10.54
C SER A 132 11.60 45.76 -9.20
N GLU A 133 10.62 46.66 -9.11
CA GLU A 133 9.90 47.03 -7.88
C GLU A 133 9.08 45.88 -7.30
N ALA A 134 8.69 44.88 -8.08
CA ALA A 134 7.97 43.70 -7.67
C ALA A 134 8.89 42.51 -7.34
N PHE A 135 10.18 42.66 -7.54
CA PHE A 135 11.16 41.64 -7.19
C PHE A 135 11.34 41.56 -5.67
N GLN A 136 11.11 40.40 -5.13
CA GLN A 136 11.37 40.10 -3.73
C GLN A 136 12.47 39.03 -3.68
N PRO A 137 13.68 39.39 -3.18
CA PRO A 137 14.74 38.41 -3.00
C PRO A 137 14.32 37.39 -1.92
N GLY A 138 14.63 36.13 -2.16
CA GLY A 138 14.29 35.08 -1.22
C GLY A 138 14.29 33.70 -1.86
N TYR A 139 13.97 32.70 -1.09
CA TYR A 139 13.78 31.36 -1.59
C TYR A 139 12.40 31.20 -2.20
N GLN A 140 12.35 30.74 -3.44
CA GLN A 140 11.10 30.53 -4.17
C GLN A 140 10.71 29.06 -4.16
N PRO A 141 9.58 28.66 -3.54
CA PRO A 141 9.12 27.29 -3.53
C PRO A 141 8.66 26.86 -4.92
N VAL A 142 9.06 25.68 -5.35
CA VAL A 142 8.67 25.08 -6.62
C VAL A 142 7.60 24.01 -6.38
N TYR A 143 6.45 24.17 -7.01
CA TYR A 143 5.32 23.27 -6.86
C TYR A 143 5.12 22.40 -8.10
N ARG A 144 4.60 21.17 -7.88
CA ARG A 144 4.07 20.36 -8.97
C ARG A 144 2.80 21.00 -9.54
N ALA A 145 2.52 20.72 -10.81
CA ALA A 145 1.26 21.11 -11.43
C ALA A 145 0.07 20.46 -10.71
N LEU A 146 -1.03 21.22 -10.52
CA LEU A 146 -2.19 20.78 -9.75
C LEU A 146 -3.48 21.15 -10.48
N ALA A 147 -4.37 20.20 -10.70
CA ALA A 147 -5.69 20.43 -11.31
C ALA A 147 -5.63 21.23 -12.64
N GLY A 148 -4.59 21.01 -13.46
CA GLY A 148 -4.37 21.75 -14.72
C GLY A 148 -3.79 23.15 -14.54
N LEU A 149 -3.37 23.52 -13.33
CA LEU A 149 -2.62 24.73 -13.03
C LEU A 149 -1.12 24.46 -13.12
N SER A 150 -0.37 25.39 -13.69
CA SER A 150 1.10 25.37 -13.62
C SER A 150 1.58 25.59 -12.17
N GLY A 151 2.77 25.09 -11.83
CA GLY A 151 3.37 25.27 -10.50
C GLY A 151 3.43 26.73 -10.04
N LYS A 152 3.66 27.69 -10.97
CA LYS A 152 3.63 29.13 -10.68
C LYS A 152 2.25 29.62 -10.21
N ARG A 153 1.19 29.13 -10.86
CA ARG A 153 -0.17 29.48 -10.48
C ARG A 153 -0.51 28.90 -9.11
N VAL A 154 -0.07 27.67 -8.86
CA VAL A 154 -0.20 27.00 -7.53
C VAL A 154 0.52 27.83 -6.46
N ALA A 155 1.78 28.24 -6.70
CA ALA A 155 2.54 29.10 -5.79
C ALA A 155 1.80 30.39 -5.43
N THR A 156 1.14 31.02 -6.43
CA THR A 156 0.35 32.24 -6.21
C THR A 156 -0.85 31.99 -5.30
N LEU A 157 -1.58 30.88 -5.52
CA LEU A 157 -2.74 30.51 -4.72
C LEU A 157 -2.32 30.16 -3.27
N ILE A 158 -1.24 29.41 -3.11
CA ILE A 158 -0.71 29.04 -1.78
C ILE A 158 -0.26 30.28 -1.01
N ARG A 159 0.44 31.22 -1.66
CA ARG A 159 0.83 32.48 -1.03
C ARG A 159 -0.37 33.26 -0.51
N GLN A 160 -1.44 33.33 -1.26
CA GLN A 160 -2.70 33.95 -0.83
C GLN A 160 -3.34 33.17 0.31
N ALA A 161 -3.35 31.84 0.22
CA ALA A 161 -3.88 30.97 1.27
C ALA A 161 -3.15 31.19 2.61
N LEU A 162 -1.83 31.36 2.60
CA LEU A 162 -1.03 31.68 3.78
C LEU A 162 -1.42 33.03 4.44
N THR A 163 -1.80 34.03 3.64
CA THR A 163 -2.25 35.32 4.19
C THR A 163 -3.63 35.23 4.85
N LEU A 164 -4.44 34.27 4.43
CA LEU A 164 -5.77 34.03 5.00
C LEU A 164 -5.75 33.18 6.27
N LEU A 165 -4.60 32.57 6.63
CA LEU A 165 -4.46 31.83 7.88
C LEU A 165 -4.63 32.77 9.07
N PRO A 166 -5.63 32.56 9.96
CA PRO A 166 -5.81 33.35 11.15
C PRO A 166 -4.53 33.39 12.02
N VAL A 167 -4.28 34.50 12.70
CA VAL A 167 -3.13 34.63 13.63
C VAL A 167 -3.26 33.63 14.78
N ALA A 168 -4.50 33.33 15.19
CA ALA A 168 -4.84 32.37 16.23
C ALA A 168 -4.97 30.92 15.72
N ALA A 169 -4.55 30.63 14.45
CA ALA A 169 -4.56 29.26 13.96
C ALA A 169 -3.53 28.44 14.73
N SER A 170 -4.01 27.67 15.69
CA SER A 170 -3.23 26.74 16.51
C SER A 170 -3.80 25.33 16.32
N SER A 171 -2.97 24.33 16.53
CA SER A 171 -3.39 22.94 16.63
C SER A 171 -3.47 22.55 18.11
N PRO A 172 -4.40 21.68 18.51
CA PRO A 172 -4.37 21.05 19.83
C PRO A 172 -3.01 20.38 20.13
N LEU A 173 -2.29 19.96 19.10
CA LEU A 173 -0.96 19.35 19.21
C LEU A 173 0.19 20.38 19.38
N ASP A 174 -0.05 21.65 19.23
CA ASP A 174 1.01 22.67 19.44
C ASP A 174 1.55 22.63 20.88
N ALA A 175 0.68 22.40 21.86
CA ALA A 175 1.09 22.24 23.25
C ALA A 175 1.81 20.90 23.50
N VAL A 176 1.34 19.82 22.86
CA VAL A 176 1.90 18.47 23.00
C VAL A 176 3.31 18.40 22.37
N LEU A 177 3.50 19.06 21.25
CA LEU A 177 4.73 19.03 20.46
C LEU A 177 5.67 20.21 20.74
N ALA A 178 5.31 21.11 21.66
CA ALA A 178 6.05 22.36 21.93
C ALA A 178 7.55 22.17 22.24
N ALA A 179 7.91 21.03 22.85
CA ALA A 179 9.31 20.72 23.17
C ALA A 179 10.13 20.23 21.96
N THR A 180 9.49 19.76 20.88
CA THR A 180 10.16 19.07 19.78
C THR A 180 9.92 19.70 18.41
N ALA A 181 8.89 20.52 18.26
CA ALA A 181 8.50 21.06 16.96
C ALA A 181 7.87 22.45 17.04
N SER A 182 7.96 23.21 15.96
CA SER A 182 7.31 24.52 15.80
C SER A 182 5.78 24.40 15.81
N PRO A 183 5.04 25.45 16.21
CA PRO A 183 3.59 25.48 16.02
C PRO A 183 3.19 25.23 14.56
N LEU A 184 2.03 24.59 14.33
CA LEU A 184 1.56 24.20 13.00
C LEU A 184 1.60 25.34 11.97
N ARG A 185 1.13 26.54 12.37
CA ARG A 185 1.14 27.71 11.50
C ARG A 185 2.55 28.13 11.10
N GLN A 186 3.51 28.04 12.01
CA GLN A 186 4.91 28.35 11.75
C GLN A 186 5.52 27.33 10.81
N ALA A 187 5.30 26.04 11.04
CA ALA A 187 5.77 24.96 10.17
C ALA A 187 5.26 25.13 8.73
N LEU A 188 3.97 25.44 8.53
CA LEU A 188 3.43 25.74 7.21
C LEU A 188 4.11 26.94 6.55
N ARG A 189 4.42 28.01 7.32
CA ARG A 189 5.13 29.16 6.78
C ARG A 189 6.57 28.83 6.41
N GLU A 190 7.28 28.12 7.27
CA GLU A 190 8.67 27.69 7.02
C GLU A 190 8.77 26.87 5.73
N LEU A 191 7.82 25.98 5.48
CA LEU A 191 7.81 25.17 4.25
C LEU A 191 7.42 25.96 2.99
N HIS A 192 6.52 26.93 3.08
CA HIS A 192 6.04 27.66 1.91
C HIS A 192 6.75 29.00 1.67
N GLN A 193 7.38 29.57 2.68
CA GLN A 193 8.10 30.85 2.64
C GLN A 193 9.35 30.78 3.53
N PRO A 194 10.31 29.89 3.22
CA PRO A 194 11.49 29.74 4.07
C PRO A 194 12.35 31.01 4.04
N HIS A 195 12.84 31.40 5.21
CA HIS A 195 13.82 32.46 5.34
C HIS A 195 15.23 32.00 5.02
N ASP A 196 15.50 30.72 5.28
CA ASP A 196 16.73 30.04 4.97
C ASP A 196 16.43 28.62 4.45
N LEU A 197 17.34 28.03 3.67
CA LEU A 197 17.30 26.63 3.26
C LEU A 197 18.07 25.76 4.26
N ASP A 198 17.99 26.07 5.53
CA ASP A 198 18.45 25.15 6.56
C ASP A 198 17.64 23.85 6.45
N SER A 199 18.31 22.82 5.98
CA SER A 199 17.69 21.51 5.75
C SER A 199 17.12 20.91 7.04
N GLU A 200 17.69 21.25 8.19
CA GLU A 200 17.22 20.77 9.49
C GLU A 200 15.92 21.47 9.91
N ALA A 201 15.83 22.79 9.71
CA ALA A 201 14.61 23.55 10.00
C ALA A 201 13.45 23.12 9.09
N LEU A 202 13.70 22.98 7.79
CA LEU A 202 12.69 22.50 6.82
C LEU A 202 12.25 21.07 7.13
N ASN A 203 13.19 20.20 7.50
CA ASN A 203 12.87 18.83 7.90
C ASN A 203 12.03 18.81 9.18
N ARG A 204 12.38 19.60 10.20
CA ARG A 204 11.56 19.73 11.44
C ARG A 204 10.14 20.20 11.12
N ALA A 205 9.98 21.17 10.23
CA ALA A 205 8.67 21.64 9.80
C ALA A 205 7.86 20.57 9.05
N ALA A 206 8.51 19.81 8.17
CA ALA A 206 7.88 18.69 7.48
C ALA A 206 7.46 17.57 8.45
N VAL A 207 8.35 17.19 9.37
CA VAL A 207 8.06 16.19 10.42
C VAL A 207 6.91 16.67 11.31
N ARG A 208 6.83 17.96 11.61
CA ARG A 208 5.70 18.52 12.38
C ARG A 208 4.35 18.23 11.72
N LEU A 209 4.25 18.39 10.39
CA LEU A 209 3.01 18.10 9.66
C LEU A 209 2.72 16.58 9.61
N LYS A 210 3.77 15.77 9.45
CA LYS A 210 3.64 14.32 9.50
C LYS A 210 3.15 13.83 10.87
N CYS A 211 3.62 14.45 11.96
CA CYS A 211 3.13 14.15 13.31
C CYS A 211 1.65 14.51 13.47
N GLU A 212 1.19 15.66 12.91
CA GLU A 212 -0.23 16.04 12.94
C GLU A 212 -1.10 14.95 12.32
N GLU A 213 -0.73 14.53 11.12
CA GLU A 213 -1.45 13.51 10.38
C GLU A 213 -1.48 12.19 11.14
N LEU A 214 -0.32 11.73 11.61
CA LEU A 214 -0.17 10.43 12.28
C LEU A 214 -0.89 10.36 13.62
N ILE A 215 -0.68 11.36 14.48
CA ILE A 215 -1.26 11.37 15.83
C ILE A 215 -2.79 11.40 15.75
N LEU A 216 -3.34 12.22 14.85
CA LEU A 216 -4.78 12.25 14.63
C LEU A 216 -5.30 10.89 14.14
N TYR A 217 -4.61 10.30 13.18
CA TYR A 217 -4.97 8.98 12.68
C TYR A 217 -4.97 7.93 13.79
N LEU A 218 -3.91 7.86 14.59
CA LEU A 218 -3.80 6.93 15.72
C LEU A 218 -4.89 7.18 16.78
N GLN A 219 -5.23 8.45 17.02
CA GLN A 219 -6.31 8.79 17.95
C GLN A 219 -7.68 8.32 17.43
N LEU A 220 -7.96 8.50 16.14
CA LEU A 220 -9.19 7.98 15.52
C LEU A 220 -9.26 6.46 15.57
N MET A 221 -8.13 5.77 15.34
CA MET A 221 -8.07 4.32 15.48
C MET A 221 -8.28 3.87 16.93
N ARG A 222 -7.69 4.57 17.89
CA ARG A 222 -7.88 4.33 19.33
C ARG A 222 -9.34 4.51 19.74
N GLU A 223 -10.00 5.52 19.22
CA GLU A 223 -11.42 5.78 19.48
C GLU A 223 -12.30 4.69 18.84
N LYS A 224 -12.04 4.29 17.61
CA LYS A 224 -12.71 3.15 16.98
C LYS A 224 -12.51 1.86 17.77
N LYS A 225 -11.30 1.62 18.27
CA LYS A 225 -11.03 0.47 19.15
C LYS A 225 -11.84 0.53 20.44
N ARG A 226 -11.92 1.70 21.09
CA ARG A 226 -12.76 1.91 22.29
C ARG A 226 -14.25 1.67 22.00
N GLN A 227 -14.76 2.11 20.86
CA GLN A 227 -16.14 1.88 20.44
C GLN A 227 -16.38 0.41 20.07
N ALA A 228 -15.38 -0.29 19.57
CA ALA A 228 -15.43 -1.72 19.31
C ALA A 228 -15.27 -2.57 20.59
N ASP A 229 -14.78 -1.99 21.70
CA ASP A 229 -14.60 -2.66 23.01
C ASP A 229 -15.95 -2.76 23.74
N CYS A 230 -16.75 -3.69 23.27
CA CYS A 230 -18.10 -3.95 23.79
C CYS A 230 -18.15 -5.34 24.48
N PRO A 231 -19.12 -5.56 25.38
CA PRO A 231 -19.29 -6.84 26.03
C PRO A 231 -19.50 -7.98 25.02
N ALA A 232 -18.77 -9.07 25.20
CA ALA A 232 -18.88 -10.27 24.41
C ALA A 232 -18.97 -11.50 25.29
N VAL A 233 -19.29 -12.64 24.71
CA VAL A 233 -19.40 -13.91 25.45
C VAL A 233 -18.01 -14.32 25.95
N SER A 234 -17.90 -14.63 27.28
CA SER A 234 -16.70 -15.29 27.79
C SER A 234 -16.73 -16.76 27.46
N LEU A 235 -15.73 -17.26 26.75
CA LEU A 235 -15.63 -18.65 26.33
C LEU A 235 -14.80 -19.47 27.35
N GLN A 236 -15.32 -19.62 28.52
CA GLN A 236 -14.69 -20.37 29.61
C GLN A 236 -15.54 -21.61 29.95
N ALA A 237 -15.11 -22.80 29.51
CA ALA A 237 -15.72 -24.06 29.92
C ALA A 237 -14.65 -25.14 30.09
N GLU A 238 -14.77 -25.96 31.14
CA GLU A 238 -13.87 -27.11 31.36
C GLU A 238 -13.90 -28.11 30.22
N THR A 239 -15.10 -28.34 29.64
CA THR A 239 -15.28 -29.19 28.46
C THR A 239 -14.47 -28.72 27.30
N SER A 240 -14.42 -27.38 27.06
CA SER A 240 -13.64 -26.77 26.01
C SER A 240 -12.14 -27.03 26.19
N SER A 241 -11.61 -26.88 27.39
CA SER A 241 -10.20 -27.15 27.69
C SER A 241 -9.81 -28.60 27.45
N ARG A 242 -10.65 -29.56 27.83
CA ARG A 242 -10.41 -30.98 27.55
C ARG A 242 -10.42 -31.32 26.08
N LEU A 243 -11.39 -30.79 25.33
CA LEU A 243 -11.46 -30.96 23.88
C LEU A 243 -10.23 -30.43 23.17
N MET A 244 -9.70 -29.27 23.60
CA MET A 244 -8.51 -28.66 23.01
C MET A 244 -7.26 -29.54 23.19
N HIS A 245 -7.06 -30.13 24.35
CA HIS A 245 -5.93 -31.05 24.58
C HIS A 245 -6.01 -32.32 23.73
N GLN A 246 -7.21 -32.72 23.31
CA GLN A 246 -7.44 -33.91 22.49
C GLN A 246 -7.42 -33.61 21.00
N SER A 247 -7.49 -32.33 20.60
CA SER A 247 -7.74 -31.94 19.21
C SER A 247 -6.50 -31.95 18.32
N LEU A 248 -5.31 -31.73 18.88
CA LEU A 248 -4.10 -31.63 18.07
C LEU A 248 -3.29 -32.92 18.11
N PRO A 249 -2.87 -33.46 16.94
CA PRO A 249 -2.04 -34.67 16.88
C PRO A 249 -0.54 -34.36 17.11
N PHE A 250 -0.18 -33.14 17.49
CA PHE A 250 1.19 -32.67 17.69
C PHE A 250 1.22 -31.55 18.73
N GLU A 251 2.40 -31.25 19.26
CA GLU A 251 2.62 -30.12 20.17
C GLU A 251 2.75 -28.79 19.36
N LEU A 252 2.19 -27.73 19.93
CA LEU A 252 2.32 -26.39 19.37
C LEU A 252 3.77 -25.91 19.44
N THR A 253 4.23 -25.19 18.41
CA THR A 253 5.48 -24.44 18.51
C THR A 253 5.34 -23.28 19.50
N ASP A 254 6.44 -22.76 20.03
CA ASP A 254 6.43 -21.62 20.95
C ASP A 254 5.65 -20.42 20.39
N ALA A 255 5.82 -20.13 19.08
CA ALA A 255 5.11 -19.06 18.42
C ALA A 255 3.60 -19.32 18.31
N GLN A 256 3.19 -20.56 18.05
CA GLN A 256 1.78 -20.96 18.02
C GLN A 256 1.18 -20.94 19.43
N ALA A 257 1.92 -21.42 20.44
CA ALA A 257 1.49 -21.41 21.83
C ALA A 257 1.33 -19.99 22.37
N SER A 258 2.26 -19.08 22.06
CA SER A 258 2.14 -17.66 22.39
C SER A 258 0.92 -17.00 21.76
N ALA A 259 0.74 -17.17 20.44
CA ALA A 259 -0.42 -16.64 19.72
C ALA A 259 -1.75 -17.21 20.26
N TRP A 260 -1.76 -18.51 20.58
CA TRP A 260 -2.91 -19.13 21.20
C TRP A 260 -3.20 -18.58 22.60
N SER A 261 -2.18 -18.34 23.42
CA SER A 261 -2.31 -17.73 24.75
C SER A 261 -2.98 -16.35 24.67
N ASP A 262 -2.54 -15.51 23.72
CA ASP A 262 -3.14 -14.19 23.47
C ASP A 262 -4.62 -14.32 23.13
N ILE A 263 -4.94 -15.15 22.12
CA ILE A 263 -6.31 -15.38 21.64
C ILE A 263 -7.20 -15.95 22.74
N SER A 264 -6.68 -16.93 23.48
CA SER A 264 -7.44 -17.57 24.60
C SER A 264 -7.73 -16.59 25.74
N THR A 265 -6.79 -15.69 26.02
CA THR A 265 -6.96 -14.62 27.02
C THR A 265 -8.08 -13.66 26.59
N ASP A 266 -8.07 -13.23 25.35
CA ASP A 266 -9.12 -12.37 24.82
C ASP A 266 -10.49 -13.04 24.85
N LEU A 267 -10.58 -14.29 24.37
CA LEU A 267 -11.84 -15.05 24.36
C LEU A 267 -12.41 -15.28 25.75
N ASN A 268 -11.57 -15.29 26.78
CA ASN A 268 -11.98 -15.43 28.17
C ASN A 268 -12.37 -14.13 28.87
N SER A 269 -11.99 -12.98 28.29
CA SER A 269 -12.05 -11.66 28.93
C SER A 269 -13.46 -11.13 29.17
N GLY A 270 -14.48 -11.66 28.48
CA GLY A 270 -15.83 -11.10 28.45
C GLY A 270 -15.96 -9.83 27.63
N LYS A 271 -14.88 -9.41 26.96
CA LYS A 271 -14.85 -8.31 26.02
C LYS A 271 -14.65 -8.84 24.60
N ARG A 272 -15.11 -8.11 23.61
CA ARG A 272 -14.95 -8.48 22.21
C ARG A 272 -13.47 -8.59 21.84
N MET A 273 -13.03 -9.74 21.42
CA MET A 273 -11.73 -9.90 20.76
C MET A 273 -11.81 -9.27 19.35
N HIS A 274 -10.87 -8.42 19.04
CA HIS A 274 -10.62 -7.92 17.68
C HIS A 274 -9.13 -8.03 17.38
N ARG A 275 -8.71 -9.18 16.85
CA ARG A 275 -7.30 -9.57 16.75
C ARG A 275 -6.92 -10.00 15.35
N LEU A 276 -5.71 -9.62 14.92
CA LEU A 276 -5.07 -10.08 13.68
C LEU A 276 -3.97 -11.11 14.02
N LEU A 277 -4.10 -12.32 13.50
CA LEU A 277 -3.08 -13.36 13.55
C LEU A 277 -2.24 -13.31 12.26
N GLN A 278 -1.02 -12.84 12.38
CA GLN A 278 -0.07 -12.75 11.29
C GLN A 278 0.98 -13.87 11.39
N GLY A 279 1.34 -14.47 10.26
CA GLY A 279 2.42 -15.45 10.18
C GLY A 279 2.65 -15.90 8.75
N ASP A 280 3.84 -16.39 8.47
CA ASP A 280 4.24 -16.85 7.15
C ASP A 280 3.33 -17.96 6.59
N VAL A 281 3.43 -18.18 5.28
CA VAL A 281 2.77 -19.31 4.63
C VAL A 281 3.27 -20.62 5.24
N GLY A 282 2.33 -21.39 5.83
CA GLY A 282 2.67 -22.64 6.49
C GLY A 282 3.15 -22.53 7.95
N ALA A 283 3.08 -21.35 8.57
CA ALA A 283 3.35 -21.18 10.01
C ALA A 283 2.32 -21.87 10.91
N GLY A 284 1.22 -22.39 10.34
CA GLY A 284 0.20 -23.12 11.07
C GLY A 284 -0.91 -22.26 11.67
N LYS A 285 -1.20 -21.08 11.08
CA LYS A 285 -2.33 -20.21 11.49
C LYS A 285 -3.66 -20.96 11.59
N THR A 286 -3.92 -21.87 10.65
CA THR A 286 -5.14 -22.67 10.61
C THR A 286 -5.31 -23.52 11.85
N TRP A 287 -4.22 -24.01 12.48
CA TRP A 287 -4.30 -24.80 13.72
C TRP A 287 -4.68 -23.93 14.92
N VAL A 288 -4.14 -22.71 15.00
CA VAL A 288 -4.52 -21.74 16.05
C VAL A 288 -5.99 -21.32 15.88
N ALA A 289 -6.43 -21.11 14.62
CA ALA A 289 -7.82 -20.85 14.31
C ALA A 289 -8.74 -22.02 14.70
N ALA A 290 -8.30 -23.26 14.44
CA ALA A 290 -9.02 -24.47 14.83
C ALA A 290 -9.23 -24.55 16.35
N LEU A 291 -8.21 -24.24 17.14
CA LEU A 291 -8.32 -24.17 18.60
C LEU A 291 -9.38 -23.15 19.05
N ALA A 292 -9.42 -21.98 18.41
CA ALA A 292 -10.43 -20.96 18.72
C ALA A 292 -11.86 -21.43 18.36
N MET A 293 -12.01 -22.11 17.21
CA MET A 293 -13.29 -22.68 16.79
C MET A 293 -13.78 -23.78 17.75
N ILE A 294 -12.90 -24.73 18.14
CA ILE A 294 -13.22 -25.77 19.13
C ILE A 294 -13.60 -25.15 20.46
N LYS A 295 -12.89 -24.14 20.90
CA LYS A 295 -13.19 -23.42 22.13
C LYS A 295 -14.61 -22.86 22.12
N ALA A 296 -15.02 -22.22 21.03
CA ALA A 296 -16.36 -21.67 20.87
C ALA A 296 -17.41 -22.79 20.83
N ALA A 297 -17.20 -23.84 20.06
CA ALA A 297 -18.10 -24.97 19.94
C ALA A 297 -18.24 -25.76 21.25
N GLY A 298 -17.15 -25.98 21.99
CA GLY A 298 -17.13 -26.63 23.28
C GLY A 298 -17.85 -25.84 24.38
N CYS A 299 -17.97 -24.50 24.20
CA CYS A 299 -18.82 -23.66 25.05
C CYS A 299 -20.29 -23.61 24.58
N GLY A 300 -20.67 -24.36 23.53
CA GLY A 300 -22.04 -24.41 22.99
C GLY A 300 -22.38 -23.32 21.96
N TYR A 301 -21.43 -22.48 21.60
CA TYR A 301 -21.61 -21.39 20.64
C TYR A 301 -21.26 -21.80 19.21
N GLN A 302 -21.61 -20.93 18.27
CA GLN A 302 -21.27 -21.09 16.84
C GLN A 302 -20.01 -20.34 16.49
N ALA A 303 -19.20 -20.93 15.58
CA ALA A 303 -18.05 -20.28 14.96
C ALA A 303 -18.11 -20.40 13.45
N ALA A 304 -17.74 -19.31 12.75
CA ALA A 304 -17.75 -19.24 11.29
C ALA A 304 -16.40 -18.79 10.75
N LEU A 305 -15.87 -19.51 9.74
CA LEU A 305 -14.64 -19.18 9.04
C LEU A 305 -14.96 -18.71 7.62
N LEU A 306 -14.60 -17.47 7.33
CA LEU A 306 -14.73 -16.83 6.01
C LEU A 306 -13.42 -16.99 5.25
N ALA A 307 -13.47 -17.61 4.07
CA ALA A 307 -12.35 -17.74 3.15
C ALA A 307 -12.58 -16.96 1.85
N PRO A 308 -11.53 -16.42 1.21
CA PRO A 308 -11.69 -15.54 0.03
C PRO A 308 -12.13 -16.27 -1.23
N THR A 309 -11.91 -17.58 -1.33
CA THR A 309 -12.26 -18.38 -2.52
C THR A 309 -12.91 -19.71 -2.14
N GLU A 310 -13.70 -20.29 -3.05
CA GLU A 310 -14.35 -21.58 -2.85
C GLU A 310 -13.34 -22.73 -2.63
N VAL A 311 -12.20 -22.68 -3.34
CA VAL A 311 -11.14 -23.69 -3.21
C VAL A 311 -10.55 -23.69 -1.81
N LEU A 312 -10.23 -22.50 -1.27
CA LEU A 312 -9.74 -22.36 0.10
C LEU A 312 -10.78 -22.75 1.13
N ALA A 313 -12.04 -22.35 0.93
CA ALA A 313 -13.11 -22.72 1.82
C ALA A 313 -13.28 -24.24 1.90
N LYS A 314 -13.21 -24.95 0.75
CA LYS A 314 -13.27 -26.40 0.68
C LYS A 314 -12.08 -27.04 1.40
N GLN A 315 -10.85 -26.57 1.17
CA GLN A 315 -9.64 -27.07 1.84
C GLN A 315 -9.70 -26.88 3.36
N HIS A 316 -10.14 -25.72 3.82
CA HIS A 316 -10.36 -25.47 5.28
C HIS A 316 -11.41 -26.41 5.83
N ALA A 317 -12.55 -26.58 5.14
CA ALA A 317 -13.62 -27.45 5.61
C ALA A 317 -13.14 -28.92 5.72
N GLU A 318 -12.41 -29.44 4.72
CA GLU A 318 -11.86 -30.80 4.73
C GLU A 318 -10.83 -30.99 5.87
N THR A 319 -9.88 -30.04 6.00
CA THR A 319 -8.84 -30.12 7.03
C THR A 319 -9.43 -30.05 8.43
N LEU A 320 -10.35 -29.12 8.66
CA LEU A 320 -11.00 -28.94 9.96
C LEU A 320 -11.98 -30.08 10.27
N GLN A 321 -12.69 -30.63 9.26
CA GLN A 321 -13.57 -31.77 9.46
C GLN A 321 -12.78 -33.00 9.93
N ALA A 322 -11.61 -33.29 9.30
CA ALA A 322 -10.74 -34.38 9.73
C ALA A 322 -10.28 -34.23 11.17
N LEU A 323 -10.04 -33.00 11.62
CA LEU A 323 -9.63 -32.70 12.99
C LEU A 323 -10.78 -32.79 14.00
N PHE A 324 -11.98 -32.38 13.63
CA PHE A 324 -13.11 -32.19 14.57
C PHE A 324 -14.08 -33.36 14.59
N ALA A 325 -14.10 -34.20 13.57
CA ALA A 325 -14.95 -35.41 13.58
C ALA A 325 -14.70 -36.35 14.79
N PRO A 326 -13.43 -36.61 15.17
CA PRO A 326 -13.17 -37.42 16.35
C PRO A 326 -13.69 -36.82 17.66
N LEU A 327 -13.93 -35.49 17.68
CA LEU A 327 -14.45 -34.76 18.83
C LEU A 327 -15.99 -34.65 18.82
N GLY A 328 -16.64 -35.21 17.81
CA GLY A 328 -18.09 -35.18 17.64
C GLY A 328 -18.66 -33.93 17.02
N PHE A 329 -17.82 -33.07 16.40
CA PHE A 329 -18.27 -31.88 15.69
C PHE A 329 -18.29 -32.08 14.17
N THR A 330 -19.34 -31.57 13.56
CA THR A 330 -19.49 -31.54 12.09
C THR A 330 -19.23 -30.12 11.59
N ILE A 331 -18.46 -30.02 10.52
CA ILE A 331 -18.26 -28.80 9.77
C ILE A 331 -19.03 -28.87 8.45
N LYS A 332 -19.75 -27.82 8.11
CA LYS A 332 -20.40 -27.69 6.79
C LYS A 332 -19.78 -26.53 6.01
N LEU A 333 -19.90 -26.66 4.67
CA LEU A 333 -19.37 -25.70 3.71
C LEU A 333 -20.51 -24.93 3.04
N LEU A 334 -20.45 -23.59 3.06
CA LEU A 334 -21.38 -22.72 2.35
C LEU A 334 -20.64 -21.83 1.33
N THR A 335 -20.90 -22.04 0.04
CA THR A 335 -20.33 -21.27 -1.06
C THR A 335 -21.41 -20.79 -2.01
N GLY A 336 -21.03 -19.99 -3.01
CA GLY A 336 -21.96 -19.58 -4.08
C GLY A 336 -22.47 -20.75 -4.94
N SER A 337 -21.71 -21.84 -5.00
CA SER A 337 -22.05 -23.05 -5.77
C SER A 337 -22.88 -24.09 -4.98
N THR A 338 -23.18 -23.83 -3.69
CA THR A 338 -23.98 -24.74 -2.86
C THR A 338 -25.41 -24.88 -3.41
N ARG A 339 -25.85 -26.14 -3.63
CA ARG A 339 -27.18 -26.42 -4.21
C ARG A 339 -28.31 -25.90 -3.32
N ALA A 340 -29.39 -25.43 -3.93
CA ALA A 340 -30.50 -24.77 -3.21
C ALA A 340 -31.16 -25.65 -2.13
N LYS A 341 -31.22 -26.97 -2.29
CA LYS A 341 -31.77 -27.89 -1.27
C LYS A 341 -30.81 -27.95 -0.08
N GLU A 342 -29.55 -28.22 -0.33
CA GLU A 342 -28.50 -28.31 0.70
C GLU A 342 -28.34 -26.98 1.46
N ARG A 343 -28.42 -25.85 0.72
CA ARG A 343 -28.39 -24.51 1.32
C ARG A 343 -29.54 -24.34 2.34
N ARG A 344 -30.78 -24.75 1.98
CA ARG A 344 -31.94 -24.61 2.88
C ARG A 344 -31.77 -25.44 4.16
N GLU A 345 -31.30 -26.69 4.05
CA GLU A 345 -31.04 -27.56 5.17
C GLU A 345 -29.96 -26.96 6.08
N LEU A 346 -28.87 -26.49 5.51
CA LEU A 346 -27.74 -25.84 6.22
C LEU A 346 -28.20 -24.57 6.95
N LEU A 347 -29.00 -23.71 6.32
CA LEU A 347 -29.53 -22.50 6.94
C LEU A 347 -30.48 -22.81 8.10
N ALA A 348 -31.26 -23.88 8.00
CA ALA A 348 -32.13 -24.32 9.10
C ALA A 348 -31.32 -24.81 10.31
N GLU A 349 -30.25 -25.60 10.09
CA GLU A 349 -29.35 -26.06 11.14
C GLU A 349 -28.54 -24.91 11.79
N LEU A 350 -28.16 -23.90 11.02
CA LEU A 350 -27.53 -22.70 11.58
C LEU A 350 -28.50 -21.90 12.44
N GLY A 351 -29.73 -21.71 11.93
CA GLY A 351 -30.75 -20.94 12.63
C GLY A 351 -31.29 -21.65 13.91
N SER A 352 -31.28 -22.99 13.93
CA SER A 352 -31.60 -23.76 15.15
C SER A 352 -30.43 -23.81 16.14
N GLY A 353 -29.20 -23.58 15.70
CA GLY A 353 -27.99 -23.72 16.49
C GLY A 353 -27.49 -25.16 16.61
N GLU A 354 -28.04 -26.12 15.84
CA GLU A 354 -27.57 -27.49 15.75
C GLU A 354 -26.17 -27.55 15.12
N LEU A 355 -25.98 -26.83 13.99
CA LEU A 355 -24.67 -26.67 13.36
C LEU A 355 -23.84 -25.64 14.13
N LYS A 356 -22.74 -26.11 14.77
CA LYS A 356 -21.84 -25.24 15.54
C LYS A 356 -20.73 -24.61 14.70
N LEU A 357 -20.26 -25.30 13.68
CA LEU A 357 -19.07 -24.92 12.91
C LEU A 357 -19.39 -24.86 11.44
N ILE A 358 -19.05 -23.72 10.81
CA ILE A 358 -19.25 -23.52 9.39
C ILE A 358 -18.03 -22.85 8.76
N VAL A 359 -17.71 -23.26 7.53
CA VAL A 359 -16.73 -22.60 6.66
C VAL A 359 -17.45 -22.11 5.40
N GLY A 360 -17.10 -20.97 4.88
CA GLY A 360 -17.68 -20.53 3.62
C GLY A 360 -16.97 -19.35 3.01
N THR A 361 -17.51 -18.90 1.87
CA THR A 361 -17.06 -17.69 1.18
C THR A 361 -17.97 -16.51 1.53
N HIS A 362 -17.93 -15.44 0.74
CA HIS A 362 -18.86 -14.31 0.85
C HIS A 362 -20.36 -14.74 0.94
N ALA A 363 -20.70 -15.96 0.58
CA ALA A 363 -22.03 -16.52 0.76
C ALA A 363 -22.49 -16.52 2.25
N LEU A 364 -21.56 -16.55 3.21
CA LEU A 364 -21.85 -16.41 4.63
C LEU A 364 -22.34 -15.00 5.01
N LEU A 365 -22.07 -14.00 4.18
CA LEU A 365 -22.46 -12.61 4.40
C LEU A 365 -23.87 -12.28 3.90
N SER A 366 -24.51 -13.20 3.14
CA SER A 366 -25.86 -13.00 2.60
C SER A 366 -26.88 -12.81 3.71
N GLU A 367 -27.88 -11.98 3.50
CA GLU A 367 -28.89 -11.60 4.51
C GLU A 367 -29.70 -12.80 5.04
N ASP A 368 -29.92 -13.82 4.21
CA ASP A 368 -30.62 -15.05 4.55
C ASP A 368 -29.86 -15.98 5.51
N VAL A 369 -28.55 -15.75 5.70
CA VAL A 369 -27.72 -16.50 6.66
C VAL A 369 -27.91 -15.92 8.05
N VAL A 370 -28.66 -16.62 8.89
CA VAL A 370 -28.93 -16.24 10.29
C VAL A 370 -28.33 -17.27 11.22
N PHE A 371 -27.52 -16.79 12.17
CA PHE A 371 -26.95 -17.64 13.24
C PHE A 371 -27.82 -17.58 14.49
N ASN A 372 -27.89 -18.68 15.22
CA ASN A 372 -28.58 -18.71 16.51
C ASN A 372 -27.74 -18.01 17.60
N HIS A 373 -26.49 -18.48 17.79
CA HIS A 373 -25.57 -17.97 18.81
C HIS A 373 -24.12 -17.91 18.25
N LEU A 374 -23.88 -17.06 17.27
CA LEU A 374 -22.52 -16.83 16.76
C LEU A 374 -21.68 -16.09 17.81
N ALA A 375 -20.60 -16.72 18.27
CA ALA A 375 -19.66 -16.08 19.20
C ALA A 375 -18.32 -15.74 18.57
N LEU A 376 -17.90 -16.45 17.51
CA LEU A 376 -16.59 -16.27 16.89
C LEU A 376 -16.70 -16.23 15.36
N ALA A 377 -16.19 -15.16 14.78
CA ALA A 377 -15.98 -14.99 13.35
C ALA A 377 -14.47 -14.99 13.03
N LEU A 378 -14.08 -15.83 12.08
CA LEU A 378 -12.70 -15.88 11.58
C LEU A 378 -12.69 -15.44 10.13
N VAL A 379 -11.69 -14.66 9.74
CA VAL A 379 -11.52 -14.16 8.35
C VAL A 379 -10.12 -14.51 7.90
N ASP A 380 -10.01 -15.43 6.93
CA ASP A 380 -8.73 -15.80 6.35
C ASP A 380 -8.36 -14.83 5.21
N GLU A 381 -7.07 -14.55 5.06
CA GLU A 381 -6.52 -13.56 4.09
C GLU A 381 -7.27 -12.22 4.15
N GLN A 382 -7.37 -11.67 5.35
CA GLN A 382 -8.17 -10.48 5.68
C GLN A 382 -7.98 -9.30 4.72
N HIS A 383 -6.77 -9.13 4.16
CA HIS A 383 -6.45 -8.05 3.21
C HIS A 383 -7.23 -8.14 1.88
N ARG A 384 -7.84 -9.29 1.56
CA ARG A 384 -8.66 -9.51 0.35
C ARG A 384 -10.12 -9.12 0.52
N PHE A 385 -10.52 -8.76 1.73
CA PHE A 385 -11.88 -8.34 2.04
C PHE A 385 -11.94 -6.84 2.32
N GLY A 386 -12.93 -6.17 1.75
CA GLY A 386 -13.23 -4.78 2.08
C GLY A 386 -13.65 -4.62 3.56
N VAL A 387 -13.50 -3.42 4.11
CA VAL A 387 -13.83 -3.12 5.52
C VAL A 387 -15.24 -3.59 5.88
N ARG A 388 -16.25 -3.27 5.07
CA ARG A 388 -17.65 -3.70 5.28
C ARG A 388 -17.83 -5.22 5.29
N GLN A 389 -17.07 -5.96 4.49
CA GLN A 389 -17.15 -7.41 4.44
C GLN A 389 -16.54 -8.08 5.67
N ARG A 390 -15.46 -7.51 6.22
CA ARG A 390 -14.83 -8.00 7.45
C ARG A 390 -15.76 -7.88 8.65
N TRP A 391 -16.42 -6.74 8.76
CA TRP A 391 -17.41 -6.49 9.82
C TRP A 391 -18.73 -7.21 9.57
N GLY A 392 -19.14 -7.43 8.33
CA GLY A 392 -20.42 -8.01 7.97
C GLY A 392 -20.70 -9.38 8.60
N LEU A 393 -19.67 -10.21 8.84
CA LEU A 393 -19.84 -11.47 9.56
C LEU A 393 -19.98 -11.24 11.08
N ALA A 394 -19.22 -10.31 11.63
CA ALA A 394 -19.25 -9.96 13.05
C ALA A 394 -20.53 -9.17 13.43
N ASP A 395 -21.16 -8.50 12.45
CA ASP A 395 -22.42 -7.78 12.64
C ASP A 395 -23.67 -8.68 12.53
N LYS A 396 -23.49 -9.94 12.14
CA LYS A 396 -24.58 -10.94 12.09
C LYS A 396 -25.04 -11.44 13.45
N LYS A 397 -25.06 -10.56 14.44
CA LYS A 397 -25.66 -10.84 15.74
C LYS A 397 -27.17 -10.76 15.66
N ARG A 398 -27.86 -11.62 16.40
CA ARG A 398 -29.31 -11.52 16.61
C ARG A 398 -29.59 -10.37 17.59
N ASP A 399 -30.65 -9.62 17.40
CA ASP A 399 -31.05 -8.54 18.34
C ASP A 399 -31.03 -9.02 19.80
N GLY A 400 -30.36 -8.26 20.67
CA GLY A 400 -30.21 -8.59 22.11
C GLY A 400 -29.02 -9.49 22.45
N HIS A 401 -28.23 -10.00 21.49
CA HIS A 401 -27.04 -10.81 21.75
C HIS A 401 -25.77 -9.97 21.90
N GLN A 402 -24.79 -10.53 22.65
CA GLN A 402 -23.47 -9.93 22.83
C GLN A 402 -22.68 -9.87 21.53
N ALA A 403 -21.64 -9.06 21.50
CA ALA A 403 -20.79 -8.88 20.32
C ALA A 403 -20.04 -10.19 19.96
N VAL A 404 -19.82 -10.37 18.67
CA VAL A 404 -19.08 -11.50 18.10
C VAL A 404 -17.58 -11.22 18.15
N HIS A 405 -16.76 -12.14 18.66
CA HIS A 405 -15.30 -12.07 18.58
C HIS A 405 -14.86 -12.16 17.12
N LEU A 406 -13.86 -11.36 16.73
CA LEU A 406 -13.30 -11.34 15.38
C LEU A 406 -11.82 -11.68 15.40
N LEU A 407 -11.45 -12.73 14.67
CA LEU A 407 -10.07 -13.14 14.43
C LEU A 407 -9.76 -13.02 12.93
N GLY A 408 -9.00 -12.00 12.56
CA GLY A 408 -8.42 -11.90 11.21
C GLY A 408 -7.16 -12.74 11.09
N MET A 409 -6.93 -13.33 9.95
CA MET A 409 -5.68 -14.04 9.62
C MET A 409 -5.07 -13.51 8.35
N THR A 410 -3.75 -13.45 8.29
CA THR A 410 -3.02 -13.07 7.06
C THR A 410 -1.73 -13.85 6.92
N ALA A 411 -1.44 -14.32 5.70
CA ALA A 411 -0.16 -14.87 5.31
C ALA A 411 0.75 -13.83 4.64
N THR A 412 0.23 -12.64 4.34
CA THR A 412 1.09 -11.53 3.88
C THR A 412 1.95 -11.08 5.04
N PRO A 413 3.27 -11.11 4.86
CA PRO A 413 4.15 -10.47 5.83
C PRO A 413 3.94 -8.95 5.72
N ILE A 414 3.37 -8.36 6.75
CA ILE A 414 3.16 -6.92 6.86
C ILE A 414 4.14 -6.43 7.92
N PRO A 415 5.05 -5.50 7.61
CA PRO A 415 5.92 -4.90 8.61
C PRO A 415 5.12 -4.45 9.84
N ARG A 416 5.66 -4.66 11.03
CA ARG A 416 4.94 -4.34 12.28
C ARG A 416 4.43 -2.91 12.29
N THR A 417 5.24 -1.96 11.82
CA THR A 417 4.86 -0.54 11.72
C THR A 417 3.70 -0.31 10.77
N LEU A 418 3.70 -0.98 9.62
CA LEU A 418 2.60 -0.92 8.65
C LEU A 418 1.35 -1.62 9.17
N ALA A 419 1.50 -2.74 9.87
CA ALA A 419 0.39 -3.44 10.51
C ALA A 419 -0.28 -2.56 11.59
N LEU A 420 0.50 -1.86 12.41
CA LEU A 420 0.00 -0.91 13.40
C LEU A 420 -0.72 0.27 12.76
N ALA A 421 -0.24 0.74 11.62
CA ALA A 421 -0.87 1.84 10.89
C ALA A 421 -2.15 1.41 10.14
N LEU A 422 -2.19 0.20 9.56
CA LEU A 422 -3.35 -0.26 8.78
C LEU A 422 -4.44 -0.90 9.64
N TYR A 423 -4.06 -1.50 10.77
CA TYR A 423 -4.92 -2.30 11.65
C TYR A 423 -4.80 -1.86 13.11
N GLY A 424 -4.57 -0.58 13.36
CA GLY A 424 -4.41 -0.03 14.72
C GLY A 424 -5.63 -0.18 15.64
N ASP A 425 -6.78 -0.54 15.06
CA ASP A 425 -8.00 -0.93 15.75
C ASP A 425 -8.00 -2.39 16.21
N MET A 426 -7.03 -3.23 15.76
CA MET A 426 -6.90 -4.65 16.11
C MET A 426 -5.69 -4.90 17.01
N ASP A 427 -5.81 -5.89 17.90
CA ASP A 427 -4.65 -6.48 18.57
C ASP A 427 -3.87 -7.39 17.62
N LEU A 428 -2.56 -7.48 17.77
CA LEU A 428 -1.70 -8.20 16.84
C LEU A 428 -0.99 -9.35 17.54
N SER A 429 -1.13 -10.58 16.98
CA SER A 429 -0.32 -11.74 17.34
C SER A 429 0.51 -12.18 16.15
N ILE A 430 1.83 -12.26 16.31
CA ILE A 430 2.77 -12.58 15.23
C ILE A 430 3.38 -13.96 15.48
N MET A 431 3.19 -14.85 14.51
CA MET A 431 3.80 -16.19 14.50
C MET A 431 5.06 -16.18 13.64
N ARG A 432 6.22 -16.14 14.26
CA ARG A 432 7.53 -16.21 13.57
C ARG A 432 8.03 -17.64 13.48
N GLY A 433 8.79 -17.91 12.42
CA GLY A 433 9.41 -19.21 12.21
C GLY A 433 8.53 -20.25 11.54
N MET A 434 9.13 -21.36 11.19
CA MET A 434 8.46 -22.51 10.57
C MET A 434 8.27 -23.66 11.56
N PRO A 435 7.22 -24.49 11.39
CA PRO A 435 7.04 -25.69 12.19
C PRO A 435 8.24 -26.64 12.08
N PRO A 436 8.53 -27.44 13.13
CA PRO A 436 9.62 -28.43 13.11
C PRO A 436 9.46 -29.41 11.95
N GLY A 437 10.60 -29.86 11.38
CA GLY A 437 10.64 -30.83 10.29
C GLY A 437 10.49 -30.28 8.88
N ARG A 438 10.19 -28.99 8.71
CA ARG A 438 10.14 -28.34 7.40
C ARG A 438 11.50 -27.81 7.00
N LYS A 439 11.94 -28.13 5.77
CA LYS A 439 13.20 -27.64 5.21
C LYS A 439 12.99 -26.26 4.58
N PRO A 440 13.91 -25.30 4.77
CA PRO A 440 13.88 -24.03 4.07
C PRO A 440 13.89 -24.22 2.56
N VAL A 441 13.13 -23.42 1.82
CA VAL A 441 13.10 -23.47 0.35
C VAL A 441 14.39 -22.89 -0.19
N GLU A 442 15.16 -23.68 -0.93
CA GLU A 442 16.39 -23.20 -1.57
C GLU A 442 16.05 -22.22 -2.69
N THR A 443 16.46 -20.97 -2.52
CA THR A 443 16.15 -19.89 -3.48
C THR A 443 17.42 -19.53 -4.24
N ARG A 444 17.32 -19.45 -5.59
CA ARG A 444 18.44 -19.05 -6.46
C ARG A 444 17.98 -18.03 -7.50
N VAL A 445 18.83 -17.04 -7.77
CA VAL A 445 18.67 -16.16 -8.93
C VAL A 445 19.42 -16.76 -10.10
N ILE A 446 18.73 -16.91 -11.23
CA ILE A 446 19.25 -17.54 -12.44
C ILE A 446 19.34 -16.48 -13.53
N ALA A 447 20.51 -16.35 -14.14
CA ALA A 447 20.68 -15.56 -15.35
C ALA A 447 20.21 -16.38 -16.59
N SER A 448 19.77 -15.68 -17.63
CA SER A 448 19.20 -16.27 -18.85
C SER A 448 20.12 -17.31 -19.53
N ASP A 449 21.45 -17.19 -19.36
CA ASP A 449 22.44 -18.11 -19.92
C ASP A 449 22.44 -19.50 -19.27
N LYS A 450 21.91 -19.63 -18.04
CA LYS A 450 21.84 -20.90 -17.29
C LYS A 450 20.56 -21.71 -17.50
N MET A 451 19.73 -21.36 -18.47
CA MET A 451 18.46 -22.05 -18.76
C MET A 451 18.61 -23.54 -19.02
N LYS A 452 19.71 -23.97 -19.69
CA LYS A 452 19.98 -25.40 -19.94
C LYS A 452 20.11 -26.20 -18.63
N SER A 453 20.79 -25.65 -17.64
CA SER A 453 20.94 -26.28 -16.33
C SER A 453 19.62 -26.36 -15.56
N LEU A 454 18.78 -25.36 -15.71
CA LEU A 454 17.44 -25.34 -15.13
C LEU A 454 16.56 -26.47 -15.74
N ILE A 455 16.58 -26.62 -17.06
CA ILE A 455 15.82 -27.70 -17.76
C ILE A 455 16.23 -29.09 -17.24
N ALA A 456 17.55 -29.35 -17.09
CA ALA A 456 18.03 -30.61 -16.53
C ALA A 456 17.62 -30.81 -15.05
N GLY A 457 17.52 -29.73 -14.26
CA GLY A 457 17.00 -29.78 -12.90
C GLY A 457 15.51 -30.08 -12.83
N ILE A 458 14.73 -29.48 -13.72
CA ILE A 458 13.30 -29.72 -13.88
C ILE A 458 13.02 -31.18 -14.17
N GLN A 459 13.73 -31.80 -15.14
CA GLN A 459 13.54 -33.19 -15.50
C GLN A 459 13.73 -34.12 -14.29
N ARG A 460 14.77 -33.90 -13.47
CA ARG A 460 15.00 -34.72 -12.27
C ARG A 460 13.87 -34.61 -11.24
N ILE A 461 13.21 -33.44 -11.13
CA ILE A 461 12.07 -33.26 -10.23
C ILE A 461 10.84 -33.99 -10.78
N LEU A 462 10.61 -33.92 -12.09
CA LEU A 462 9.51 -34.64 -12.75
C LEU A 462 9.68 -36.15 -12.66
N ASP A 463 10.91 -36.66 -12.84
CA ASP A 463 11.25 -38.09 -12.71
C ASP A 463 11.00 -38.59 -11.27
N ALA A 464 11.15 -37.70 -10.28
CA ALA A 464 10.86 -37.97 -8.87
C ALA A 464 9.40 -37.67 -8.48
N GLU A 465 8.47 -37.64 -9.43
CA GLU A 465 7.03 -37.39 -9.25
C GLU A 465 6.70 -36.03 -8.59
N GLY A 466 7.69 -35.09 -8.55
CA GLY A 466 7.48 -33.75 -8.05
C GLY A 466 6.68 -32.88 -9.03
N ARG A 467 5.94 -31.92 -8.47
CA ARG A 467 5.15 -30.96 -9.27
C ARG A 467 5.83 -29.62 -9.32
N ILE A 468 5.55 -28.84 -10.37
CA ILE A 468 6.25 -27.62 -10.69
C ILE A 468 5.24 -26.49 -10.95
N TYR A 469 5.44 -25.37 -10.28
CA TYR A 469 4.82 -24.11 -10.65
C TYR A 469 5.75 -23.33 -11.58
N TRP A 470 5.19 -22.79 -12.65
CA TRP A 470 5.90 -21.86 -13.53
C TRP A 470 5.13 -20.55 -13.62
N ILE A 471 5.71 -19.48 -13.09
CA ILE A 471 5.05 -18.17 -13.01
C ILE A 471 5.61 -17.27 -14.10
N VAL A 472 4.70 -16.70 -14.89
CA VAL A 472 5.02 -15.72 -15.92
C VAL A 472 4.45 -14.35 -15.54
N PRO A 473 5.08 -13.24 -15.92
CA PRO A 473 4.56 -11.90 -15.66
C PRO A 473 3.20 -11.74 -16.37
N ARG A 474 2.36 -10.85 -15.81
CA ARG A 474 1.08 -10.48 -16.44
C ARG A 474 1.39 -9.62 -17.65
N ILE A 475 1.24 -10.18 -18.85
CA ILE A 475 1.46 -9.50 -20.11
C ILE A 475 0.10 -9.18 -20.71
N ASP A 476 -0.18 -7.91 -21.00
CA ASP A 476 -1.20 -7.51 -21.95
C ASP A 476 -0.69 -7.82 -23.35
N GLU A 477 -1.57 -8.15 -24.30
CA GLU A 477 -1.24 -8.70 -25.63
C GLU A 477 -0.35 -7.79 -26.51
N ASP A 478 -0.08 -6.55 -26.06
CA ASP A 478 0.64 -5.51 -26.80
C ASP A 478 2.11 -5.31 -26.36
N GLU A 479 2.64 -6.08 -25.39
CA GLU A 479 4.02 -5.96 -24.90
C GLU A 479 4.89 -7.18 -25.22
N ASP A 480 6.19 -6.96 -25.41
CA ASP A 480 7.19 -7.99 -25.69
C ASP A 480 7.33 -8.99 -24.52
N GLY A 481 6.75 -10.19 -24.64
CA GLY A 481 6.86 -11.26 -23.64
C GLY A 481 5.99 -12.47 -24.01
N LEU A 482 6.28 -13.64 -23.41
CA LEU A 482 5.52 -14.86 -23.66
C LEU A 482 4.27 -14.92 -22.79
N SER A 483 3.10 -15.05 -23.41
CA SER A 483 1.85 -15.33 -22.70
C SER A 483 1.85 -16.69 -22.02
N VAL A 484 0.92 -16.91 -21.08
CA VAL A 484 0.74 -18.24 -20.43
C VAL A 484 0.63 -19.35 -21.48
N ASP A 485 -0.18 -19.16 -22.53
CA ASP A 485 -0.44 -20.17 -23.55
C ASP A 485 0.81 -20.45 -24.40
N GLN A 486 1.56 -19.43 -24.79
CA GLN A 486 2.83 -19.59 -25.51
C GLN A 486 3.87 -20.33 -24.66
N ARG A 487 3.92 -20.03 -23.36
CA ARG A 487 4.83 -20.73 -22.45
C ARG A 487 4.41 -22.19 -22.24
N VAL A 488 3.11 -22.48 -22.15
CA VAL A 488 2.58 -23.84 -22.09
C VAL A 488 3.02 -24.62 -23.30
N GLU A 489 2.84 -24.09 -24.52
CA GLU A 489 3.23 -24.77 -25.76
C GLU A 489 4.75 -25.01 -25.85
N LEU A 490 5.56 -24.06 -25.37
CA LEU A 490 7.01 -24.23 -25.31
C LEU A 490 7.40 -25.33 -24.33
N LEU A 491 6.82 -25.35 -23.14
CA LEU A 491 7.16 -26.34 -22.10
C LEU A 491 6.68 -27.73 -22.45
N LYS A 492 5.54 -27.91 -23.16
CA LYS A 492 5.10 -29.20 -23.72
C LYS A 492 6.12 -29.81 -24.68
N ARG A 493 6.85 -28.97 -25.46
CA ARG A 493 7.90 -29.46 -26.37
C ARG A 493 9.14 -29.96 -25.62
N TYR A 494 9.49 -29.31 -24.50
CA TYR A 494 10.63 -29.71 -23.66
C TYR A 494 10.30 -30.87 -22.73
N PHE A 495 9.05 -30.99 -22.27
CA PHE A 495 8.60 -31.95 -21.27
C PHE A 495 7.27 -32.60 -21.73
N PRO A 496 7.28 -33.44 -22.76
CA PRO A 496 6.05 -34.00 -23.36
C PRO A 496 5.25 -34.86 -22.38
N ASP A 497 5.90 -35.50 -21.42
CA ASP A 497 5.27 -36.39 -20.43
C ASP A 497 4.77 -35.65 -19.18
N ALA A 498 5.02 -34.33 -19.05
CA ALA A 498 4.70 -33.58 -17.84
C ALA A 498 3.23 -33.15 -17.72
N ASN A 499 2.43 -33.30 -18.77
CA ASN A 499 1.06 -32.81 -18.87
C ASN A 499 0.96 -31.37 -18.35
N VAL A 500 1.43 -30.41 -19.16
CA VAL A 500 1.53 -28.98 -18.82
C VAL A 500 0.17 -28.31 -19.04
N LEU A 501 -0.35 -27.62 -18.03
CA LEU A 501 -1.58 -26.81 -18.09
C LEU A 501 -1.31 -25.34 -17.79
N GLY A 502 -2.13 -24.46 -18.39
CA GLY A 502 -2.12 -23.03 -18.15
C GLY A 502 -3.22 -22.60 -17.16
N LEU A 503 -2.95 -21.54 -16.39
CA LEU A 503 -3.92 -20.91 -15.47
C LEU A 503 -3.76 -19.39 -15.47
N HIS A 504 -4.79 -18.67 -15.91
CA HIS A 504 -4.75 -17.19 -15.94
C HIS A 504 -6.11 -16.55 -15.65
N GLY A 505 -6.12 -15.25 -15.38
CA GLY A 505 -7.30 -14.50 -14.92
C GLY A 505 -8.51 -14.55 -15.87
N ARG A 506 -8.29 -14.64 -17.19
CA ARG A 506 -9.34 -14.63 -18.22
C ARG A 506 -10.09 -15.96 -18.39
N MET A 507 -9.59 -17.06 -17.81
CA MET A 507 -10.27 -18.36 -17.87
C MET A 507 -11.59 -18.36 -17.11
N LYS A 508 -12.58 -19.16 -17.57
CA LYS A 508 -13.83 -19.38 -16.85
C LYS A 508 -13.57 -20.11 -15.52
N SER A 509 -14.39 -19.85 -14.50
CA SER A 509 -14.22 -20.47 -13.17
C SER A 509 -14.15 -22.00 -13.20
N GLY A 510 -14.93 -22.66 -14.07
CA GLY A 510 -14.90 -24.12 -14.24
C GLY A 510 -13.55 -24.62 -14.75
N ASP A 511 -12.98 -23.96 -15.75
CA ASP A 511 -11.69 -24.34 -16.34
C ASP A 511 -10.54 -24.11 -15.35
N LYS A 512 -10.59 -22.99 -14.56
CA LYS A 512 -9.65 -22.71 -13.48
C LYS A 512 -9.66 -23.82 -12.44
N ASN A 513 -10.85 -24.21 -11.98
CA ASN A 513 -11.01 -25.26 -10.98
C ASN A 513 -10.52 -26.60 -11.52
N GLY A 514 -10.81 -26.94 -12.78
CA GLY A 514 -10.33 -28.16 -13.43
C GLY A 514 -8.81 -28.21 -13.54
N ALA A 515 -8.15 -27.12 -13.92
CA ALA A 515 -6.69 -27.05 -14.00
C ALA A 515 -6.03 -27.21 -12.62
N LEU A 516 -6.59 -26.57 -11.59
CA LEU A 516 -6.11 -26.69 -10.20
C LEU A 516 -6.34 -28.10 -9.64
N GLU A 517 -7.47 -28.71 -9.92
CA GLU A 517 -7.77 -30.09 -9.51
C GLU A 517 -6.83 -31.07 -10.19
N ALA A 518 -6.61 -30.96 -11.50
CA ALA A 518 -5.64 -31.76 -12.22
C ALA A 518 -4.22 -31.65 -11.70
N PHE A 519 -3.82 -30.45 -11.28
CA PHE A 519 -2.52 -30.21 -10.63
C PHE A 519 -2.47 -30.78 -9.22
N THR A 520 -3.54 -30.67 -8.44
CA THR A 520 -3.62 -31.21 -7.07
C THR A 520 -3.67 -32.73 -7.05
N THR A 521 -4.28 -33.36 -8.03
CA THR A 521 -4.34 -34.83 -8.16
C THR A 521 -3.11 -35.45 -8.81
N GLY A 522 -2.23 -34.64 -9.44
CA GLY A 522 -1.01 -35.09 -10.12
C GLY A 522 -1.21 -35.50 -11.58
N VAL A 523 -2.42 -35.37 -12.10
CA VAL A 523 -2.69 -35.50 -13.55
C VAL A 523 -1.90 -34.47 -14.35
N CYS A 524 -1.78 -33.26 -13.83
CA CYS A 524 -0.90 -32.23 -14.34
C CYS A 524 0.33 -32.14 -13.42
N LYS A 525 1.53 -32.25 -13.97
CA LYS A 525 2.79 -32.15 -13.24
C LYS A 525 3.41 -30.75 -13.31
N MET A 526 3.02 -29.93 -14.27
CA MET A 526 3.52 -28.57 -14.44
C MET A 526 2.38 -27.59 -14.71
N LEU A 527 2.22 -26.61 -13.80
CA LEU A 527 1.20 -25.56 -13.91
C LEU A 527 1.86 -24.21 -14.25
N VAL A 528 1.58 -23.69 -15.45
CA VAL A 528 2.03 -22.37 -15.90
C VAL A 528 0.96 -21.35 -15.53
N SER A 529 1.32 -20.31 -14.78
CA SER A 529 0.33 -19.34 -14.32
C SER A 529 0.89 -17.93 -14.23
N THR A 530 -0.02 -16.96 -14.24
CA THR A 530 0.27 -15.61 -13.72
C THR A 530 0.17 -15.63 -12.18
N THR A 531 0.21 -14.45 -11.53
CA THR A 531 0.07 -14.27 -10.07
C THR A 531 -1.23 -14.85 -9.47
N VAL A 532 -2.16 -15.35 -10.28
CA VAL A 532 -3.41 -16.01 -9.83
C VAL A 532 -3.14 -17.20 -8.89
N VAL A 533 -1.95 -17.80 -8.93
CA VAL A 533 -1.52 -18.87 -8.00
C VAL A 533 -1.27 -18.36 -6.55
N GLU A 534 -1.26 -17.06 -6.32
CA GLU A 534 -1.28 -16.51 -4.94
C GLU A 534 -2.49 -16.99 -4.13
N VAL A 535 -3.52 -17.51 -4.79
CA VAL A 535 -4.71 -18.07 -4.16
C VAL A 535 -4.44 -19.48 -3.66
N GLY A 536 -3.97 -19.57 -2.48
CA GLY A 536 -4.01 -20.56 -1.40
C GLY A 536 -4.08 -22.07 -1.64
N VAL A 537 -3.96 -22.62 -2.87
CA VAL A 537 -4.04 -24.07 -3.08
C VAL A 537 -2.84 -24.77 -2.44
N ASN A 538 -3.12 -25.71 -1.55
CA ASN A 538 -2.09 -26.52 -0.89
C ASN A 538 -1.76 -27.76 -1.74
N VAL A 539 -0.55 -27.80 -2.30
CA VAL A 539 -0.03 -28.95 -3.05
C VAL A 539 1.30 -29.37 -2.42
N PRO A 540 1.29 -30.34 -1.50
CA PRO A 540 2.50 -30.75 -0.76
C PRO A 540 3.61 -31.27 -1.67
N GLU A 541 3.27 -31.87 -2.80
CA GLU A 541 4.19 -32.46 -3.79
C GLU A 541 4.80 -31.41 -4.74
N ALA A 542 4.40 -30.14 -4.63
CA ALA A 542 5.03 -29.05 -5.37
C ALA A 542 6.43 -28.77 -4.82
N ARG A 543 7.46 -29.11 -5.58
CA ARG A 543 8.88 -29.07 -5.18
C ARG A 543 9.64 -27.92 -5.80
N LEU A 544 9.19 -27.39 -6.94
CA LEU A 544 9.86 -26.32 -7.66
C LEU A 544 8.86 -25.23 -8.04
N ILE A 545 9.27 -23.99 -7.81
CA ILE A 545 8.64 -22.84 -8.43
C ILE A 545 9.68 -22.07 -9.24
N VAL A 546 9.36 -21.78 -10.50
CA VAL A 546 10.14 -20.95 -11.41
C VAL A 546 9.39 -19.66 -11.61
N ILE A 547 10.02 -18.52 -11.44
CA ILE A 547 9.42 -17.18 -11.59
C ILE A 547 10.21 -16.42 -12.63
N GLU A 548 9.58 -16.11 -13.76
CA GLU A 548 10.17 -15.30 -14.84
C GLU A 548 10.05 -13.82 -14.52
N GLU A 549 11.01 -13.04 -15.02
CA GLU A 549 11.09 -11.58 -14.80
C GLU A 549 10.86 -11.23 -13.33
N ALA A 550 11.57 -11.94 -12.44
CA ALA A 550 11.36 -11.87 -11.01
C ALA A 550 11.52 -10.45 -10.44
N GLU A 551 12.25 -9.57 -11.14
CA GLU A 551 12.41 -8.16 -10.80
C GLU A 551 11.12 -7.35 -10.94
N SER A 552 10.13 -7.81 -11.70
CA SER A 552 8.84 -7.14 -11.85
C SER A 552 7.93 -7.30 -10.63
N TYR A 553 8.23 -8.26 -9.75
CA TYR A 553 7.43 -8.57 -8.56
C TYR A 553 7.99 -7.90 -7.31
N GLY A 554 7.12 -7.52 -6.36
CA GLY A 554 7.52 -7.08 -5.02
C GLY A 554 8.06 -8.25 -4.17
N LEU A 555 8.96 -7.95 -3.20
CA LEU A 555 9.55 -8.99 -2.34
C LEU A 555 8.50 -9.77 -1.55
N ALA A 556 7.47 -9.10 -1.03
CA ALA A 556 6.35 -9.75 -0.34
C ALA A 556 5.61 -10.74 -1.25
N GLN A 557 5.42 -10.40 -2.52
CA GLN A 557 4.78 -11.24 -3.51
C GLN A 557 5.65 -12.44 -3.88
N LEU A 558 6.94 -12.23 -4.11
CA LEU A 558 7.91 -13.32 -4.32
C LEU A 558 7.96 -14.27 -3.13
N HIS A 559 7.89 -13.75 -1.90
CA HIS A 559 7.84 -14.56 -0.70
C HIS A 559 6.57 -15.42 -0.62
N GLN A 560 5.42 -14.89 -0.95
CA GLN A 560 4.16 -15.66 -1.03
C GLN A 560 4.22 -16.76 -2.09
N LEU A 561 4.79 -16.47 -3.26
CA LEU A 561 5.02 -17.44 -4.32
C LEU A 561 6.01 -18.52 -3.87
N ARG A 562 7.14 -18.16 -3.23
CA ARG A 562 8.08 -19.11 -2.65
C ARG A 562 7.41 -20.06 -1.64
N GLY A 563 6.47 -19.54 -0.85
CA GLY A 563 5.70 -20.30 0.11
C GLY A 563 4.75 -21.36 -0.50
N ARG A 564 4.60 -21.39 -1.81
CA ARG A 564 3.79 -22.42 -2.52
C ARG A 564 4.50 -23.76 -2.63
N VAL A 565 5.80 -23.81 -2.45
CA VAL A 565 6.62 -25.03 -2.51
C VAL A 565 7.25 -25.34 -1.15
N GLY A 566 7.83 -26.57 -1.02
CA GLY A 566 8.48 -26.99 0.22
C GLY A 566 7.50 -27.18 1.37
N ARG A 567 6.31 -27.70 1.12
CA ARG A 567 5.28 -27.97 2.14
C ARG A 567 5.31 -29.41 2.66
N SER A 568 6.15 -30.25 2.10
CA SER A 568 6.45 -31.61 2.54
C SER A 568 7.80 -31.67 3.26
N SER A 569 8.24 -32.86 3.69
CA SER A 569 9.58 -33.12 4.22
C SER A 569 10.66 -33.07 3.15
N GLU A 570 10.27 -33.02 1.88
CA GLU A 570 11.15 -32.93 0.72
C GLU A 570 11.71 -31.53 0.52
N GLN A 571 12.92 -31.42 -0.09
CA GLN A 571 13.51 -30.13 -0.40
C GLN A 571 12.72 -29.38 -1.46
N GLY A 572 12.29 -28.14 -1.14
CA GLY A 572 11.67 -27.22 -2.08
C GLY A 572 12.69 -26.29 -2.71
N TYR A 573 12.42 -25.86 -3.95
CA TYR A 573 13.29 -24.99 -4.74
C TYR A 573 12.50 -23.81 -5.30
N CYS A 574 13.11 -22.61 -5.25
CA CYS A 574 12.56 -21.40 -5.86
C CYS A 574 13.62 -20.79 -6.80
N MET A 575 13.32 -20.75 -8.09
CA MET A 575 14.23 -20.25 -9.13
C MET A 575 13.68 -18.92 -9.64
N LEU A 576 14.43 -17.84 -9.39
CA LEU A 576 14.12 -16.48 -9.81
C LEU A 576 14.89 -16.18 -11.09
N ILE A 577 14.21 -16.08 -12.23
CA ILE A 577 14.83 -15.71 -13.50
C ILE A 577 14.76 -14.20 -13.62
N ALA A 578 15.93 -13.54 -13.61
CA ALA A 578 16.04 -12.12 -13.84
C ALA A 578 16.12 -11.82 -15.34
N GLY A 579 15.41 -10.82 -15.81
CA GLY A 579 15.49 -10.34 -17.19
C GLY A 579 16.87 -9.73 -17.49
N ASP A 580 17.26 -9.73 -18.77
CA ASP A 580 18.58 -9.21 -19.21
C ASP A 580 18.75 -7.71 -18.93
N ALA A 581 17.63 -6.96 -18.88
CA ALA A 581 17.58 -5.54 -18.60
C ALA A 581 17.48 -5.19 -17.09
N ALA A 582 17.54 -6.20 -16.19
CA ALA A 582 17.40 -5.97 -14.76
C ALA A 582 18.49 -5.04 -14.22
N SER A 583 18.11 -3.94 -13.58
CA SER A 583 19.02 -2.97 -12.96
C SER A 583 19.79 -3.60 -11.79
N GLU A 584 20.92 -2.98 -11.40
CA GLU A 584 21.69 -3.42 -10.23
C GLU A 584 20.88 -3.38 -8.94
N GLY A 585 20.02 -2.38 -8.78
CA GLY A 585 19.08 -2.29 -7.66
C GLY A 585 18.07 -3.45 -7.64
N SER A 586 17.55 -3.86 -8.81
CA SER A 586 16.66 -5.01 -8.94
C SER A 586 17.36 -6.32 -8.55
N ARG A 587 18.60 -6.50 -8.98
CA ARG A 587 19.41 -7.68 -8.60
C ARG A 587 19.72 -7.72 -7.11
N THR A 588 20.03 -6.58 -6.50
CA THR A 588 20.23 -6.46 -5.05
C THR A 588 18.96 -6.87 -4.29
N ARG A 589 17.78 -6.43 -4.76
CA ARG A 589 16.49 -6.82 -4.20
C ARG A 589 16.25 -8.33 -4.31
N LEU A 590 16.50 -8.94 -5.45
CA LEU A 590 16.36 -10.40 -5.61
C LEU A 590 17.33 -11.18 -4.73
N ASN A 591 18.52 -10.67 -4.49
CA ASN A 591 19.48 -11.30 -3.58
C ASN A 591 19.02 -11.31 -2.13
N GLN A 592 18.18 -10.38 -1.71
CA GLN A 592 17.54 -10.43 -0.38
C GLN A 592 16.64 -11.66 -0.24
N MET A 593 15.91 -12.05 -1.31
CA MET A 593 15.12 -13.28 -1.31
C MET A 593 15.97 -14.55 -1.15
N VAL A 594 17.24 -14.52 -1.59
CA VAL A 594 18.16 -15.65 -1.42
C VAL A 594 18.70 -15.72 0.02
N ASN A 595 18.94 -14.56 0.65
CA ASN A 595 19.63 -14.45 1.92
C ASN A 595 18.73 -14.66 3.14
N THR A 596 17.42 -14.35 3.02
CA THR A 596 16.47 -14.51 4.15
C THR A 596 15.25 -15.33 3.80
N HIS A 597 14.81 -16.11 4.78
CA HIS A 597 13.57 -16.89 4.72
C HIS A 597 12.45 -16.23 5.54
N ASP A 598 12.75 -15.25 6.38
CA ASP A 598 11.76 -14.53 7.19
C ASP A 598 10.97 -13.54 6.33
N GLY A 599 9.66 -13.76 6.23
CA GLY A 599 8.78 -12.90 5.44
C GLY A 599 8.68 -11.48 5.98
N LEU A 600 8.79 -11.29 7.30
CA LEU A 600 8.77 -9.96 7.92
C LEU A 600 10.01 -9.15 7.57
N GLU A 601 11.20 -9.79 7.62
CA GLU A 601 12.45 -9.14 7.19
C GLU A 601 12.39 -8.72 5.72
N LEU A 602 11.84 -9.60 4.86
CA LEU A 602 11.64 -9.28 3.44
C LEU A 602 10.65 -8.13 3.23
N ALA A 603 9.59 -8.08 4.00
CA ALA A 603 8.61 -7.00 3.91
C ALA A 603 9.17 -5.67 4.43
N GLU A 604 9.96 -5.68 5.49
CA GLU A 604 10.67 -4.50 5.99
C GLU A 604 11.70 -4.00 4.97
N ALA A 605 12.43 -4.91 4.33
CA ALA A 605 13.37 -4.58 3.26
C ALA A 605 12.67 -4.03 2.00
N ASP A 606 11.55 -4.63 1.58
CA ASP A 606 10.74 -4.13 0.44
C ASP A 606 10.21 -2.71 0.71
N LEU A 607 9.75 -2.48 1.95
CA LEU A 607 9.27 -1.17 2.39
C LEU A 607 10.40 -0.12 2.34
N ALA A 608 11.59 -0.47 2.84
CA ALA A 608 12.76 0.42 2.83
C ALA A 608 13.25 0.75 1.39
N LEU A 609 13.22 -0.21 0.48
CA LEU A 609 13.65 -0.04 -0.91
C LEU A 609 12.66 0.80 -1.74
N ARG A 610 11.36 0.66 -1.50
CA ARG A 610 10.33 1.45 -2.19
C ARG A 610 10.36 2.93 -1.80
N GLY A 611 10.73 3.24 -0.55
CA GLY A 611 10.85 4.63 -0.07
C GLY A 611 11.93 5.44 -0.79
N SER A 612 12.94 4.81 -1.38
CA SER A 612 14.07 5.48 -2.04
C SER A 612 13.88 5.74 -3.55
N GLY A 613 12.82 5.23 -4.20
CA GLY A 613 12.75 5.24 -5.68
C GLY A 613 11.45 5.63 -6.36
N ASP A 614 10.28 5.40 -5.76
CA ASP A 614 9.01 5.55 -6.48
C ASP A 614 7.96 6.37 -5.71
N ALA A 615 8.22 7.67 -5.59
CA ALA A 615 7.19 8.65 -5.21
C ALA A 615 6.23 9.02 -6.37
N VAL A 616 6.27 8.30 -7.50
CA VAL A 616 5.48 8.62 -8.69
C VAL A 616 4.75 7.39 -9.20
N GLY A 617 3.47 7.33 -8.89
CA GLY A 617 2.52 6.54 -9.67
C GLY A 617 1.92 5.31 -8.99
N THR A 618 0.62 5.34 -8.89
CA THR A 618 -0.36 4.33 -8.51
C THR A 618 -0.52 4.08 -7.01
N ARG A 619 -1.59 4.68 -6.46
CA ARG A 619 -2.23 4.21 -5.22
C ARG A 619 -2.56 2.73 -5.39
N GLN A 620 -1.71 1.84 -4.87
CA GLN A 620 -2.10 0.45 -4.69
C GLN A 620 -3.07 0.36 -3.52
N HIS A 621 -4.06 -0.51 -3.62
CA HIS A 621 -4.98 -0.88 -2.54
C HIS A 621 -4.15 -1.36 -1.34
N GLY A 622 -3.96 -0.49 -0.35
CA GLY A 622 -3.12 -0.75 0.84
C GLY A 622 -2.46 0.50 1.43
N ASP A 623 -2.43 1.60 0.70
CA ASP A 623 -2.05 2.89 1.30
C ASP A 623 -3.13 3.29 2.30
N ALA A 624 -2.72 3.55 3.55
CA ALA A 624 -3.61 4.04 4.61
C ALA A 624 -4.21 5.43 4.31
N GLY A 625 -4.05 5.91 3.08
CA GLY A 625 -4.57 7.18 2.60
C GLY A 625 -3.79 8.40 3.11
N PHE A 626 -2.63 8.23 3.73
CA PHE A 626 -1.80 9.35 4.20
C PHE A 626 -1.39 10.29 3.06
N ARG A 627 -1.38 11.59 3.34
CA ARG A 627 -1.01 12.62 2.38
C ARG A 627 0.48 12.97 2.43
N LEU A 628 1.05 12.96 3.63
CA LEU A 628 2.40 13.42 3.92
C LEU A 628 3.30 12.29 4.42
N LEU A 629 2.75 11.34 5.16
CA LEU A 629 3.48 10.22 5.71
C LEU A 629 3.88 9.24 4.61
N ASN A 630 5.15 8.85 4.63
CA ASN A 630 5.68 7.71 3.89
C ASN A 630 5.94 6.58 4.87
N MET A 631 5.21 5.47 4.74
CA MET A 631 5.29 4.34 5.67
C MET A 631 6.70 3.75 5.81
N ALA A 632 7.51 3.82 4.75
CA ALA A 632 8.88 3.32 4.74
C ALA A 632 9.85 4.27 5.44
N GLU A 633 9.82 5.54 5.03
CA GLU A 633 10.75 6.56 5.53
C GLU A 633 10.43 6.95 6.97
N ASP A 634 9.14 6.96 7.34
CA ASP A 634 8.65 7.42 8.63
C ASP A 634 8.39 6.27 9.64
N ALA A 635 8.88 5.06 9.38
CA ALA A 635 8.65 3.89 10.23
C ALA A 635 9.03 4.11 11.71
N THR A 636 10.12 4.83 11.97
CA THR A 636 10.57 5.18 13.32
C THR A 636 9.61 6.15 13.99
N LEU A 637 9.10 7.14 13.26
CA LEU A 637 8.12 8.10 13.73
C LEU A 637 6.79 7.42 14.07
N ILE A 638 6.35 6.50 13.22
CA ILE A 638 5.12 5.72 13.42
C ILE A 638 5.22 4.88 14.70
N ARG A 639 6.34 4.17 14.89
CA ARG A 639 6.57 3.36 16.09
C ARG A 639 6.57 4.20 17.36
N TYR A 640 7.30 5.33 17.33
CA TYR A 640 7.38 6.23 18.47
C TYR A 640 6.00 6.72 18.91
N TRP A 641 5.18 7.23 17.98
CA TRP A 641 3.87 7.79 18.32
C TRP A 641 2.83 6.71 18.64
N PHE A 642 2.96 5.51 18.11
CA PHE A 642 2.11 4.39 18.52
C PHE A 642 2.32 4.02 20.00
N GLU A 643 3.57 4.03 20.46
CA GLU A 643 3.92 3.71 21.85
C GLU A 643 3.66 4.90 22.81
N ASN A 644 3.74 6.14 22.31
CA ASN A 644 3.68 7.36 23.10
C ASN A 644 2.50 8.26 22.69
N LEU A 645 1.39 7.69 22.23
CA LEU A 645 0.24 8.47 21.77
C LEU A 645 -0.33 9.31 22.94
N PRO A 646 -0.33 10.66 22.82
CA PRO A 646 -0.84 11.52 23.86
C PRO A 646 -2.35 11.35 24.04
N ASP A 647 -2.82 11.61 25.24
CA ASP A 647 -4.26 11.69 25.50
C ASP A 647 -4.71 13.13 25.28
N PHE A 648 -5.41 13.41 24.19
CA PHE A 648 -5.93 14.73 23.83
C PHE A 648 -7.22 14.59 23.02
N ASP A 649 -8.05 15.61 23.07
CA ASP A 649 -9.22 15.72 22.20
C ASP A 649 -8.82 16.46 20.92
N PRO A 650 -8.87 15.84 19.74
CA PRO A 650 -8.51 16.49 18.48
C PRO A 650 -9.48 17.63 18.11
N GLY A 651 -10.68 17.68 18.69
CA GLY A 651 -11.72 18.63 18.33
C GLY A 651 -12.23 18.48 16.89
N GLU A 652 -13.42 19.03 16.61
CA GLU A 652 -14.02 18.92 15.28
C GLU A 652 -13.22 19.61 14.17
N GLU A 653 -12.52 20.72 14.49
CA GLU A 653 -11.78 21.49 13.48
C GLU A 653 -10.58 20.71 12.95
N MET A 654 -9.83 20.03 13.81
CA MET A 654 -8.71 19.19 13.42
C MET A 654 -9.19 17.97 12.66
N GLN A 655 -10.27 17.32 13.09
CA GLN A 655 -10.88 16.21 12.38
C GLN A 655 -11.37 16.62 11.00
N ARG A 656 -11.94 17.80 10.84
CA ARG A 656 -12.36 18.35 9.53
C ARG A 656 -11.17 18.67 8.63
N PHE A 657 -10.06 19.12 9.17
CA PHE A 657 -8.87 19.44 8.40
C PHE A 657 -8.22 18.19 7.79
N TRP A 658 -8.21 17.08 8.54
CA TRP A 658 -7.64 15.80 8.12
C TRP A 658 -8.70 14.78 7.61
N ARG A 659 -9.87 15.25 7.23
CA ARG A 659 -11.06 14.47 6.85
C ARG A 659 -10.90 13.31 5.85
N PRO A 660 -9.95 13.27 4.91
CA PRO A 660 -9.82 12.13 3.99
C PRO A 660 -9.57 10.79 4.68
N PHE A 661 -9.12 10.80 5.94
CA PHE A 661 -8.94 9.59 6.74
C PHE A 661 -10.24 9.08 7.36
N ALA A 662 -11.14 9.97 7.73
CA ALA A 662 -12.40 9.59 8.35
C ALA A 662 -13.36 8.94 7.32
N GLU A 663 -13.35 9.40 6.07
CA GLU A 663 -14.24 8.90 5.01
C GLU A 663 -13.73 7.63 4.31
N SER A 664 -12.43 7.34 4.34
CA SER A 664 -11.86 6.08 3.80
C SER A 664 -12.00 4.89 4.77
N THR A 665 -12.46 5.15 5.98
CA THR A 665 -12.67 4.15 7.04
C THR A 665 -14.13 3.82 7.28
N ASP A 666 -15.07 4.50 6.58
CA ASP A 666 -16.47 4.12 6.47
C ASP A 666 -16.68 3.23 5.19
#